data_c9fb4aa1b100b1f89f3a80f5b2d86df6
#
_entry.id   c9fb4aa1b100b1f89f3a80f5b2d86df6
#
_cell.length_a   1.000
_cell.length_b   1.000
_cell.length_c   1.000
_cell.angle_alpha   90.00
_cell.angle_beta   90.00
_cell.angle_gamma   90.00
#
_symmetry.space_group_name_H-M   'P 1'
#
loop_
_entity.id
_entity.type
_entity.pdbx_description
1 polymer ?
#
loop_
_entity_poly.entity_id
_entity_poly.type
_entity_poly.pdbx_seq_one_letter_code
_entity_poly.pdbx_strand_id
1 'polypeptide(L)'
;MNRADGIDCYQKALRQGQRDYREKMNAGQSPFLPVLDDILQNVPVENQIPLGQVEIPLELLVGTKTSGRTAAFASNFMPLLGLKTEFATKWVNLCVSHVDEGIRDPITCYEYMGRFYVQEGNKRVSVLKYFDASSITGNVTRVVPQYSDDPAVQMYYEFMHFYPVMQNYLLTFTKPGSYARLQKILGKAPDEKWTGEDRTEVLSLYNWVKKAFLAHGGARLQCTVGDVLLLLLRVYTKEELANLSPSELSEKLDALWDDVLALQKSDPVQVSDKPAAPKQTGLLDFILPGKHTAPSHLKVAFVHERTPGTSSWTSQHEFGRTQLDTVFEGRVETAAYFNAIPGKNADALVEQAITDGADVVFTTSPKLVGASLRAAVRHPQVHILNCSMEMPYASIRTYYTRVYEAKFITGAIAGAMAGGDRIGYVADYPSFGVPANINAFALGARMTNPNVRIDLQWTCLPDQLDPLHVFTQKGITVISGRDAPMPNRPQREFGTFLVRPGGVLQDLATPFWHWGQFYENVIRTVLNGGWVRDKSGTDGRAVNYWWGMNSGVMDVLLSRELPPDVTHLAQILRTGVTSGMIDPFHCRITGQDGSVKNSGRHGLDLEQIAHMDWLCDAVDGHIPEYDELAEVSKPMYRMQGIHRDLLPVEKEAEL
;
A
#
# COMPACT_ATOMS: atom_id res chain seq x y z
N MET A 1 -22.24 -24.10 43.97
CA MET A 1 -23.47 -23.48 43.39
C MET A 1 -24.64 -24.45 43.54
N ASN A 2 -25.81 -24.00 44.03
CA ASN A 2 -26.94 -24.90 44.13
C ASN A 2 -27.76 -24.99 42.82
N ARG A 3 -28.71 -25.97 42.77
CA ARG A 3 -29.52 -26.19 41.55
C ARG A 3 -30.46 -25.02 41.22
N ALA A 4 -30.94 -24.27 42.24
CA ALA A 4 -31.83 -23.12 42.05
C ALA A 4 -31.07 -21.97 41.37
N ASP A 5 -29.81 -21.74 41.78
CA ASP A 5 -28.92 -20.76 41.14
C ASP A 5 -28.64 -21.14 39.68
N GLY A 6 -28.43 -22.43 39.39
CA GLY A 6 -28.26 -22.94 38.03
C GLY A 6 -29.50 -22.72 37.15
N ILE A 7 -30.70 -22.82 37.70
CA ILE A 7 -31.96 -22.51 37.00
C ILE A 7 -32.03 -21.00 36.67
N ASP A 8 -31.63 -20.14 37.61
CA ASP A 8 -31.58 -18.68 37.36
C ASP A 8 -30.57 -18.34 36.23
N CYS A 9 -29.39 -18.96 36.27
CA CYS A 9 -28.41 -18.81 35.16
C CYS A 9 -29.01 -19.24 33.82
N TYR A 10 -29.70 -20.39 33.76
CA TYR A 10 -30.36 -20.84 32.54
C TYR A 10 -31.39 -19.84 32.02
N GLN A 11 -32.21 -19.27 32.91
CA GLN A 11 -33.20 -18.26 32.54
C GLN A 11 -32.55 -17.00 31.95
N LYS A 12 -31.43 -16.57 32.54
CA LYS A 12 -30.65 -15.43 32.01
C LYS A 12 -30.04 -15.77 30.63
N ALA A 13 -29.43 -16.95 30.47
CA ALA A 13 -28.92 -17.43 29.21
C ALA A 13 -30.00 -17.56 28.12
N LEU A 14 -31.21 -18.06 28.51
CA LEU A 14 -32.36 -18.15 27.62
C LEU A 14 -32.81 -16.76 27.12
N ARG A 15 -32.83 -15.76 28.01
CA ARG A 15 -33.15 -14.37 27.61
C ARG A 15 -32.11 -13.79 26.65
N GLN A 16 -30.84 -14.07 26.90
CA GLN A 16 -29.76 -13.67 25.99
C GLN A 16 -29.92 -14.32 24.61
N GLY A 17 -30.21 -15.62 24.55
CA GLY A 17 -30.47 -16.34 23.31
C GLY A 17 -31.67 -15.79 22.53
N GLN A 18 -32.80 -15.52 23.25
CA GLN A 18 -33.99 -14.94 22.63
C GLN A 18 -33.77 -13.50 22.14
N ARG A 19 -32.89 -12.75 22.81
CA ARG A 19 -32.51 -11.41 22.37
C ARG A 19 -31.69 -11.48 21.10
N ASP A 20 -30.61 -12.28 21.07
CA ASP A 20 -29.79 -12.50 19.91
C ASP A 20 -30.59 -12.98 18.71
N TYR A 21 -31.50 -13.95 18.92
CA TYR A 21 -32.42 -14.45 17.92
C TYR A 21 -33.21 -13.31 17.24
N ARG A 22 -33.81 -12.43 18.04
CA ARG A 22 -34.62 -11.30 17.54
C ARG A 22 -33.74 -10.27 16.79
N GLU A 23 -32.58 -9.95 17.34
CA GLU A 23 -31.65 -9.00 16.74
C GLU A 23 -31.18 -9.50 15.34
N LYS A 24 -30.83 -10.78 15.22
CA LYS A 24 -30.43 -11.40 13.95
C LYS A 24 -31.59 -11.44 12.93
N MET A 25 -32.77 -11.83 13.36
CA MET A 25 -33.95 -11.83 12.49
C MET A 25 -34.29 -10.44 11.97
N ASN A 26 -34.23 -9.41 12.83
CA ASN A 26 -34.45 -8.01 12.43
C ASN A 26 -33.38 -7.49 11.46
N ALA A 27 -32.16 -8.02 11.54
CA ALA A 27 -31.06 -7.70 10.63
C ALA A 27 -31.10 -8.54 9.33
N GLY A 28 -32.08 -9.41 9.12
CA GLY A 28 -32.14 -10.30 7.95
C GLY A 28 -31.09 -11.40 7.95
N GLN A 29 -30.52 -11.73 9.12
CA GLN A 29 -29.48 -12.74 9.28
C GLN A 29 -30.04 -14.01 9.91
N SER A 30 -29.38 -15.16 9.66
CA SER A 30 -29.76 -16.41 10.34
C SER A 30 -29.59 -16.29 11.85
N PRO A 31 -30.64 -16.57 12.66
CA PRO A 31 -30.55 -16.49 14.10
C PRO A 31 -29.98 -17.76 14.76
N PHE A 32 -29.64 -18.77 13.95
CA PHE A 32 -29.13 -20.06 14.40
C PHE A 32 -27.64 -20.21 14.21
N LEU A 33 -27.04 -21.20 14.87
CA LEU A 33 -25.64 -21.57 14.66
C LEU A 33 -25.37 -21.96 13.18
N PRO A 34 -24.32 -21.43 12.54
CA PRO A 34 -23.87 -21.91 11.25
C PRO A 34 -23.53 -23.41 11.29
N VAL A 35 -23.83 -24.10 10.20
CA VAL A 35 -23.59 -25.54 10.06
C VAL A 35 -22.44 -25.77 9.08
N LEU A 36 -21.37 -26.45 9.53
CA LEU A 36 -20.21 -26.69 8.68
C LEU A 36 -20.55 -27.55 7.47
N ASP A 37 -21.39 -28.59 7.64
CA ASP A 37 -21.77 -29.47 6.53
C ASP A 37 -22.49 -28.70 5.42
N ASP A 38 -23.30 -27.69 5.77
CA ASP A 38 -23.99 -26.84 4.79
C ASP A 38 -22.98 -25.91 4.07
N ILE A 39 -21.98 -25.40 4.78
CA ILE A 39 -20.91 -24.55 4.22
C ILE A 39 -20.08 -25.36 3.21
N LEU A 40 -19.78 -26.61 3.53
CA LEU A 40 -18.91 -27.49 2.72
C LEU A 40 -19.63 -28.15 1.54
N GLN A 41 -20.96 -28.02 1.40
CA GLN A 41 -21.71 -28.68 0.30
C GLN A 41 -21.14 -28.40 -1.09
N ASN A 42 -20.65 -27.18 -1.33
CA ASN A 42 -20.15 -26.74 -2.63
C ASN A 42 -18.66 -26.32 -2.58
N VAL A 43 -17.95 -26.66 -1.53
CA VAL A 43 -16.53 -26.31 -1.36
C VAL A 43 -15.69 -27.55 -1.55
N PRO A 44 -14.76 -27.59 -2.52
CA PRO A 44 -13.83 -28.70 -2.65
C PRO A 44 -12.89 -28.75 -1.46
N VAL A 45 -12.85 -29.89 -0.79
CA VAL A 45 -11.99 -30.19 0.35
C VAL A 45 -10.81 -31.03 -0.11
N GLU A 46 -9.59 -30.59 0.20
CA GLU A 46 -8.38 -31.32 -0.17
C GLU A 46 -8.08 -32.43 0.84
N ASN A 47 -8.18 -32.11 2.14
CA ASN A 47 -7.81 -33.05 3.19
C ASN A 47 -8.52 -32.75 4.53
N GLN A 48 -8.52 -33.75 5.42
CA GLN A 48 -8.90 -33.59 6.83
C GLN A 48 -7.76 -34.08 7.73
N ILE A 49 -7.24 -33.19 8.57
CA ILE A 49 -6.04 -33.42 9.38
C ILE A 49 -6.44 -33.43 10.86
N PRO A 50 -6.25 -34.54 11.60
CA PRO A 50 -6.44 -34.55 13.04
C PRO A 50 -5.33 -33.73 13.72
N LEU A 51 -5.69 -32.70 14.47
CA LEU A 51 -4.77 -31.84 15.22
C LEU A 51 -4.55 -32.33 16.66
N GLY A 52 -5.34 -33.32 17.13
CA GLY A 52 -5.35 -33.75 18.50
C GLY A 52 -6.04 -32.75 19.44
N GLN A 53 -5.55 -32.68 20.67
CA GLN A 53 -6.08 -31.74 21.66
C GLN A 53 -5.52 -30.36 21.46
N VAL A 54 -6.40 -29.38 21.25
CA VAL A 54 -6.09 -27.96 21.05
C VAL A 54 -6.87 -27.13 22.06
N GLU A 55 -6.24 -26.11 22.62
CA GLU A 55 -6.94 -25.10 23.40
C GLU A 55 -7.58 -24.07 22.44
N ILE A 56 -8.91 -24.03 22.44
CA ILE A 56 -9.71 -23.27 21.48
C ILE A 56 -10.23 -22.01 22.14
N PRO A 57 -9.91 -20.80 21.64
CA PRO A 57 -10.55 -19.57 22.07
C PRO A 57 -12.08 -19.63 21.82
N LEU A 58 -12.88 -19.36 22.84
CA LEU A 58 -14.35 -19.45 22.70
C LEU A 58 -14.94 -18.47 21.69
N GLU A 59 -14.25 -17.37 21.40
CA GLU A 59 -14.65 -16.42 20.36
C GLU A 59 -14.56 -17.01 18.94
N LEU A 60 -13.71 -18.00 18.72
CA LEU A 60 -13.55 -18.69 17.44
C LEU A 60 -14.51 -19.87 17.23
N LEU A 61 -15.22 -20.28 18.28
CA LEU A 61 -16.30 -21.25 18.17
C LEU A 61 -17.55 -20.57 17.65
N VAL A 62 -17.87 -20.79 16.38
CA VAL A 62 -18.91 -20.06 15.65
C VAL A 62 -20.14 -20.88 15.29
N GLY A 63 -20.02 -22.21 15.24
CA GLY A 63 -21.08 -23.05 14.73
C GLY A 63 -21.05 -24.50 15.19
N THR A 64 -21.86 -25.32 14.56
CA THR A 64 -21.96 -26.78 14.78
C THR A 64 -21.63 -27.52 13.49
N LYS A 65 -21.13 -28.79 13.63
CA LYS A 65 -20.78 -29.63 12.48
C LYS A 65 -22.03 -29.99 11.67
N THR A 66 -23.09 -30.40 12.34
CA THR A 66 -24.32 -30.92 11.72
C THR A 66 -25.56 -30.11 12.11
N SER A 67 -26.60 -30.13 11.28
CA SER A 67 -27.85 -29.38 11.50
C SER A 67 -28.74 -29.89 12.64
N GLY A 68 -28.50 -31.08 13.16
CA GLY A 68 -29.43 -31.78 14.06
C GLY A 68 -29.73 -31.11 15.41
N ARG A 69 -29.05 -29.99 15.78
CA ARG A 69 -29.25 -29.28 17.05
C ARG A 69 -29.28 -27.76 16.91
N THR A 70 -29.32 -27.25 15.70
CA THR A 70 -29.33 -25.80 15.44
C THR A 70 -30.48 -25.07 16.11
N ALA A 71 -31.69 -25.65 16.13
CA ALA A 71 -32.87 -25.04 16.74
C ALA A 71 -32.82 -24.94 18.28
N ALA A 72 -31.87 -25.59 18.93
CA ALA A 72 -31.72 -25.52 20.40
C ALA A 72 -30.89 -24.31 20.88
N PHE A 73 -30.14 -23.68 19.97
CA PHE A 73 -29.23 -22.58 20.26
C PHE A 73 -29.44 -21.38 19.33
N ALA A 74 -29.33 -20.19 19.89
CA ALA A 74 -29.15 -18.97 19.09
C ALA A 74 -27.72 -18.88 18.50
N SER A 75 -27.48 -17.95 17.60
CA SER A 75 -26.18 -17.77 16.92
C SER A 75 -25.01 -17.56 17.88
N ASN A 76 -25.25 -17.06 19.08
CA ASN A 76 -24.29 -16.86 20.16
C ASN A 76 -24.10 -18.08 21.08
N PHE A 77 -24.60 -19.26 20.72
CA PHE A 77 -24.65 -20.50 21.54
C PHE A 77 -25.56 -20.43 22.76
N MET A 78 -26.29 -19.36 23.01
CA MET A 78 -27.24 -19.31 24.12
C MET A 78 -28.48 -20.16 23.81
N PRO A 79 -29.11 -20.78 24.88
CA PRO A 79 -30.23 -21.66 24.67
C PRO A 79 -31.48 -20.93 24.17
N LEU A 80 -32.30 -21.65 23.37
CA LEU A 80 -33.61 -21.20 22.89
C LEU A 80 -34.77 -22.06 23.46
N LEU A 81 -34.46 -23.20 24.04
CA LEU A 81 -35.46 -24.14 24.55
C LEU A 81 -35.91 -23.77 25.96
N GLY A 82 -37.18 -23.98 26.27
CA GLY A 82 -37.75 -23.66 27.56
C GLY A 82 -37.27 -24.56 28.73
N LEU A 83 -37.49 -24.11 29.98
CA LEU A 83 -37.02 -24.76 31.21
C LEU A 83 -37.50 -26.22 31.42
N LYS A 84 -38.64 -26.60 30.86
CA LYS A 84 -39.27 -27.93 31.06
C LYS A 84 -38.70 -28.99 30.09
N THR A 85 -37.52 -28.77 29.56
CA THR A 85 -36.86 -29.68 28.60
C THR A 85 -35.70 -30.45 29.23
N GLU A 86 -35.41 -31.64 28.71
CA GLU A 86 -34.21 -32.40 29.08
C GLU A 86 -32.92 -31.59 28.78
N PHE A 87 -32.98 -30.77 27.74
CA PHE A 87 -31.92 -29.86 27.39
C PHE A 87 -31.59 -28.90 28.53
N ALA A 88 -32.60 -28.23 29.09
CA ALA A 88 -32.44 -27.29 30.19
C ALA A 88 -31.86 -27.98 31.43
N THR A 89 -32.39 -29.18 31.78
CA THR A 89 -31.88 -29.96 32.91
C THR A 89 -30.39 -30.27 32.77
N LYS A 90 -29.95 -30.72 31.56
CA LYS A 90 -28.52 -31.02 31.29
C LYS A 90 -27.66 -29.76 31.31
N TRP A 91 -28.16 -28.63 30.81
CA TRP A 91 -27.46 -27.35 30.83
C TRP A 91 -27.29 -26.83 32.27
N VAL A 92 -28.32 -26.90 33.09
CA VAL A 92 -28.29 -26.50 34.52
C VAL A 92 -27.27 -27.35 35.29
N ASN A 93 -27.27 -28.65 35.08
CA ASN A 93 -26.29 -29.54 35.73
C ASN A 93 -24.84 -29.19 35.34
N LEU A 94 -24.59 -28.92 34.05
CA LEU A 94 -23.27 -28.46 33.57
C LEU A 94 -22.89 -27.10 34.16
N CYS A 95 -23.85 -26.18 34.31
CA CYS A 95 -23.63 -24.88 34.92
C CYS A 95 -23.21 -25.01 36.40
N VAL A 96 -23.88 -25.88 37.17
CA VAL A 96 -23.50 -26.17 38.57
C VAL A 96 -22.11 -26.80 38.64
N SER A 97 -21.85 -27.83 37.86
CA SER A 97 -20.52 -28.47 37.81
C SER A 97 -19.40 -27.51 37.38
N HIS A 98 -19.69 -26.57 36.46
CA HIS A 98 -18.70 -25.58 36.04
C HIS A 98 -18.23 -24.67 37.18
N VAL A 99 -19.17 -24.20 38.00
CA VAL A 99 -18.85 -23.32 39.13
C VAL A 99 -18.14 -24.08 40.25
N ASP A 100 -18.48 -25.36 40.48
CA ASP A 100 -17.92 -26.16 41.57
C ASP A 100 -16.55 -26.76 41.21
N GLU A 101 -16.38 -27.32 40.00
CA GLU A 101 -15.21 -28.10 39.62
C GLU A 101 -14.56 -27.63 38.29
N GLY A 102 -15.23 -26.81 37.52
CA GLY A 102 -14.88 -26.42 36.16
C GLY A 102 -15.25 -27.50 35.11
N ILE A 103 -15.47 -27.08 33.89
CA ILE A 103 -15.64 -28.01 32.73
C ILE A 103 -14.27 -28.35 32.19
N ARG A 104 -13.83 -29.61 32.36
CA ARG A 104 -12.51 -30.10 31.91
C ARG A 104 -12.60 -31.05 30.73
N ASP A 105 -13.75 -31.67 30.48
CA ASP A 105 -13.91 -32.62 29.38
C ASP A 105 -13.76 -31.91 28.02
N PRO A 106 -12.88 -32.40 27.15
CA PRO A 106 -12.66 -31.83 25.84
C PRO A 106 -13.92 -31.95 24.97
N ILE A 107 -14.18 -30.96 24.14
CA ILE A 107 -15.20 -31.04 23.08
C ILE A 107 -14.62 -31.76 21.84
N THR A 108 -15.49 -32.21 20.94
CA THR A 108 -15.09 -32.65 19.60
C THR A 108 -15.54 -31.62 18.58
N CYS A 109 -14.63 -31.11 17.76
CA CYS A 109 -14.96 -30.08 16.79
C CYS A 109 -14.11 -30.19 15.52
N TYR A 110 -14.58 -29.46 14.50
CA TYR A 110 -13.87 -29.27 13.24
C TYR A 110 -13.38 -27.82 13.13
N GLU A 111 -12.19 -27.65 12.64
CA GLU A 111 -11.64 -26.34 12.28
C GLU A 111 -11.71 -26.19 10.76
N TYR A 112 -12.25 -25.07 10.30
CA TYR A 112 -12.30 -24.66 8.90
C TYR A 112 -12.08 -23.16 8.79
N MET A 113 -11.11 -22.74 8.00
CA MET A 113 -10.76 -21.34 7.76
C MET A 113 -10.57 -20.52 9.06
N GLY A 114 -9.87 -21.12 10.06
CA GLY A 114 -9.59 -20.48 11.36
C GLY A 114 -10.82 -20.38 12.29
N ARG A 115 -11.95 -21.03 11.96
CA ARG A 115 -13.17 -21.07 12.78
C ARG A 115 -13.48 -22.49 13.21
N PHE A 116 -14.12 -22.64 14.37
CA PHE A 116 -14.40 -23.94 14.94
C PHE A 116 -15.89 -24.24 14.97
N TYR A 117 -16.25 -25.47 14.62
CA TYR A 117 -17.61 -25.98 14.52
C TYR A 117 -17.76 -27.23 15.40
N VAL A 118 -18.62 -27.17 16.39
CA VAL A 118 -18.76 -28.19 17.42
C VAL A 118 -19.53 -29.39 16.86
N GLN A 119 -18.95 -30.59 16.97
CA GLN A 119 -19.64 -31.84 16.72
C GLN A 119 -20.25 -32.36 18.01
N GLU A 120 -19.48 -32.38 19.11
CA GLU A 120 -19.93 -32.81 20.42
C GLU A 120 -19.50 -31.82 21.49
N GLY A 121 -20.42 -31.45 22.40
CA GLY A 121 -20.14 -30.53 23.49
C GLY A 121 -20.81 -29.15 23.39
N ASN A 122 -21.76 -28.93 22.47
CA ASN A 122 -22.45 -27.63 22.30
C ASN A 122 -22.98 -27.03 23.61
N LYS A 123 -23.47 -27.85 24.57
CA LYS A 123 -23.93 -27.35 25.88
C LYS A 123 -22.76 -26.90 26.78
N ARG A 124 -21.61 -27.57 26.70
CA ARG A 124 -20.37 -27.15 27.39
C ARG A 124 -19.91 -25.78 26.88
N VAL A 125 -19.88 -25.60 25.57
CA VAL A 125 -19.58 -24.31 24.92
C VAL A 125 -20.58 -23.23 25.34
N SER A 126 -21.88 -23.57 25.36
CA SER A 126 -22.95 -22.64 25.80
C SER A 126 -22.75 -22.15 27.23
N VAL A 127 -22.46 -23.05 28.18
CA VAL A 127 -22.20 -22.69 29.59
C VAL A 127 -20.94 -21.84 29.70
N LEU A 128 -19.84 -22.21 29.05
CA LEU A 128 -18.60 -21.46 29.12
C LEU A 128 -18.72 -20.06 28.51
N LYS A 129 -19.43 -19.92 27.37
CA LYS A 129 -19.74 -18.59 26.78
C LYS A 129 -20.62 -17.75 27.68
N TYR A 130 -21.57 -18.37 28.43
CA TYR A 130 -22.40 -17.63 29.40
C TYR A 130 -21.58 -17.05 30.56
N PHE A 131 -20.49 -17.71 30.95
CA PHE A 131 -19.57 -17.25 31.99
C PHE A 131 -18.37 -16.46 31.46
N ASP A 132 -18.38 -16.07 30.18
CA ASP A 132 -17.29 -15.33 29.54
C ASP A 132 -15.90 -15.99 29.70
N ALA A 133 -15.86 -17.33 29.72
CA ALA A 133 -14.59 -18.06 29.76
C ALA A 133 -13.78 -17.79 28.47
N SER A 134 -12.45 -17.81 28.60
CA SER A 134 -11.55 -17.47 27.48
C SER A 134 -11.40 -18.60 26.45
N SER A 135 -11.37 -19.87 26.91
CA SER A 135 -11.05 -21.00 26.04
C SER A 135 -11.68 -22.31 26.53
N ILE A 136 -11.62 -23.34 25.70
CA ILE A 136 -11.96 -24.72 26.01
C ILE A 136 -11.04 -25.67 25.26
N THR A 137 -10.65 -26.78 25.90
CA THR A 137 -9.92 -27.86 25.24
C THR A 137 -10.84 -28.64 24.30
N GLY A 138 -10.39 -28.91 23.09
CA GLY A 138 -11.12 -29.72 22.11
C GLY A 138 -10.25 -30.69 21.33
N ASN A 139 -10.80 -31.83 20.98
CA ASN A 139 -10.23 -32.72 19.96
C ASN A 139 -10.63 -32.19 18.60
N VAL A 140 -9.66 -31.69 17.84
CA VAL A 140 -9.88 -30.92 16.62
C VAL A 140 -9.49 -31.71 15.38
N THR A 141 -10.36 -31.71 14.37
CA THR A 141 -10.03 -32.11 13.00
C THR A 141 -10.08 -30.87 12.11
N ARG A 142 -8.96 -30.56 11.45
CA ARG A 142 -8.87 -29.48 10.47
C ARG A 142 -9.39 -29.93 9.13
N VAL A 143 -10.29 -29.16 8.53
CA VAL A 143 -10.76 -29.32 7.14
C VAL A 143 -9.98 -28.35 6.28
N VAL A 144 -9.18 -28.87 5.34
CA VAL A 144 -8.35 -28.07 4.44
C VAL A 144 -9.11 -27.86 3.14
N PRO A 145 -9.45 -26.61 2.75
CA PRO A 145 -10.03 -26.35 1.43
C PRO A 145 -9.00 -26.62 0.34
N GLN A 146 -9.46 -26.95 -0.88
CA GLN A 146 -8.55 -27.02 -2.02
C GLN A 146 -7.93 -25.63 -2.29
N TYR A 147 -6.63 -25.61 -2.59
CA TYR A 147 -5.93 -24.36 -2.91
C TYR A 147 -6.56 -23.68 -4.13
N SER A 148 -6.73 -22.37 -4.07
CA SER A 148 -7.29 -21.54 -5.14
C SER A 148 -6.73 -20.12 -5.08
N ASP A 149 -7.02 -19.32 -6.11
CA ASP A 149 -6.65 -17.90 -6.16
C ASP A 149 -7.53 -17.00 -5.28
N ASP A 150 -8.47 -17.58 -4.51
CA ASP A 150 -9.24 -16.83 -3.51
C ASP A 150 -8.30 -16.31 -2.42
N PRO A 151 -8.21 -14.99 -2.21
CA PRO A 151 -7.33 -14.40 -1.18
C PRO A 151 -7.55 -14.97 0.22
N ALA A 152 -8.80 -15.33 0.57
CA ALA A 152 -9.09 -15.94 1.87
C ALA A 152 -8.48 -17.34 2.00
N VAL A 153 -8.48 -18.14 0.92
CA VAL A 153 -7.85 -19.45 0.88
C VAL A 153 -6.33 -19.31 0.95
N GLN A 154 -5.74 -18.39 0.20
CA GLN A 154 -4.30 -18.11 0.25
C GLN A 154 -3.85 -17.72 1.66
N MET A 155 -4.57 -16.78 2.30
CA MET A 155 -4.32 -16.37 3.68
C MET A 155 -4.44 -17.53 4.67
N TYR A 156 -5.38 -18.43 4.46
CA TYR A 156 -5.52 -19.61 5.32
C TYR A 156 -4.35 -20.60 5.14
N TYR A 157 -3.84 -20.77 3.93
CA TYR A 157 -2.64 -21.56 3.69
C TYR A 157 -1.41 -20.95 4.36
N GLU A 158 -1.22 -19.63 4.28
CA GLU A 158 -0.15 -18.95 5.04
C GLU A 158 -0.32 -19.15 6.55
N PHE A 159 -1.55 -19.02 7.06
CA PHE A 159 -1.84 -19.31 8.46
C PHE A 159 -1.45 -20.74 8.84
N MET A 160 -1.78 -21.74 8.02
CA MET A 160 -1.43 -23.13 8.30
C MET A 160 0.08 -23.34 8.37
N HIS A 161 0.87 -22.66 7.54
CA HIS A 161 2.34 -22.69 7.63
C HIS A 161 2.86 -21.98 8.88
N PHE A 162 2.26 -20.88 9.27
CA PHE A 162 2.64 -20.12 10.45
C PHE A 162 2.18 -20.76 11.77
N TYR A 163 1.09 -21.49 11.79
CA TYR A 163 0.52 -22.07 13.01
C TYR A 163 1.51 -22.94 13.82
N PRO A 164 2.34 -23.81 13.21
CA PRO A 164 3.34 -24.59 13.95
C PRO A 164 4.39 -23.73 14.68
N VAL A 165 4.62 -22.52 14.19
CA VAL A 165 5.59 -21.55 14.73
C VAL A 165 5.05 -20.91 16.02
N MET A 166 3.84 -20.37 15.96
CA MET A 166 3.24 -19.59 17.05
C MET A 166 2.19 -20.35 17.87
N GLN A 167 1.52 -21.36 17.32
CA GLN A 167 0.47 -22.16 17.94
C GLN A 167 -0.70 -21.33 18.49
N ASN A 168 -1.13 -20.32 17.75
CA ASN A 168 -2.23 -19.45 18.12
C ASN A 168 -3.17 -19.19 16.93
N TYR A 169 -4.49 -19.08 17.20
CA TYR A 169 -5.53 -18.83 16.21
C TYR A 169 -6.04 -17.38 16.20
N LEU A 170 -5.67 -16.56 17.18
CA LEU A 170 -6.19 -15.18 17.30
C LEU A 170 -5.51 -14.22 16.33
N LEU A 171 -4.22 -14.46 16.07
CA LEU A 171 -3.45 -13.59 15.19
C LEU A 171 -3.77 -13.93 13.74
N THR A 172 -4.62 -13.13 13.12
CA THR A 172 -5.05 -13.27 11.73
C THR A 172 -4.84 -11.97 10.97
N PHE A 173 -4.65 -12.07 9.67
CA PHE A 173 -4.43 -10.94 8.76
C PHE A 173 -5.38 -11.01 7.55
N THR A 174 -5.52 -9.88 6.84
CA THR A 174 -6.34 -9.79 5.63
C THR A 174 -5.52 -9.77 4.34
N LYS A 175 -4.21 -9.49 4.42
CA LYS A 175 -3.35 -9.37 3.24
C LYS A 175 -2.31 -10.48 3.17
N PRO A 176 -2.12 -11.13 2.00
CA PRO A 176 -1.08 -12.12 1.79
C PRO A 176 0.31 -11.61 2.22
N GLY A 177 1.13 -12.52 2.73
CA GLY A 177 2.48 -12.23 3.20
C GLY A 177 2.58 -11.59 4.59
N SER A 178 1.47 -11.28 5.25
CA SER A 178 1.49 -10.58 6.53
C SER A 178 2.13 -11.37 7.67
N TYR A 179 2.03 -12.70 7.66
CA TYR A 179 2.70 -13.55 8.65
C TYR A 179 4.22 -13.48 8.54
N ALA A 180 4.75 -13.56 7.33
CA ALA A 180 6.18 -13.47 7.10
C ALA A 180 6.72 -12.05 7.37
N ARG A 181 5.93 -10.99 7.06
CA ARG A 181 6.27 -9.61 7.46
C ARG A 181 6.37 -9.47 8.97
N LEU A 182 5.44 -10.05 9.72
CA LEU A 182 5.50 -10.02 11.18
C LEU A 182 6.76 -10.72 11.70
N GLN A 183 7.07 -11.92 11.20
CA GLN A 183 8.28 -12.65 11.59
C GLN A 183 9.54 -11.82 11.33
N LYS A 184 9.64 -11.20 10.14
CA LYS A 184 10.77 -10.34 9.75
C LYS A 184 10.92 -9.12 10.66
N ILE A 185 9.82 -8.40 10.95
CA ILE A 185 9.84 -7.24 11.86
C ILE A 185 10.29 -7.64 13.28
N LEU A 186 9.90 -8.83 13.73
CA LEU A 186 10.28 -9.36 15.03
C LEU A 186 11.67 -10.04 15.04
N GLY A 187 12.41 -9.99 13.91
CA GLY A 187 13.74 -10.60 13.78
C GLY A 187 13.73 -12.12 13.80
N LYS A 188 12.63 -12.76 13.41
CA LYS A 188 12.44 -14.21 13.40
C LYS A 188 12.61 -14.78 12.00
N ALA A 189 13.32 -15.93 11.90
CA ALA A 189 13.40 -16.67 10.64
C ALA A 189 12.05 -17.36 10.30
N PRO A 190 11.74 -17.62 9.01
CA PRO A 190 10.45 -18.19 8.59
C PRO A 190 10.04 -19.49 9.31
N ASP A 191 10.99 -20.41 9.53
CA ASP A 191 10.76 -21.72 10.18
C ASP A 191 11.17 -21.76 11.65
N GLU A 192 11.57 -20.61 12.22
CA GLU A 192 11.98 -20.51 13.61
C GLU A 192 10.77 -20.71 14.53
N LYS A 193 10.81 -21.78 15.34
CA LYS A 193 9.79 -21.99 16.38
C LYS A 193 9.95 -20.96 17.49
N TRP A 194 8.90 -20.23 17.74
CA TRP A 194 8.89 -19.22 18.79
C TRP A 194 8.88 -19.86 20.17
N THR A 195 9.65 -19.30 21.08
CA THR A 195 9.68 -19.72 22.50
C THR A 195 8.34 -19.39 23.19
N GLY A 196 8.13 -19.92 24.38
CA GLY A 196 6.95 -19.55 25.18
C GLY A 196 6.93 -18.06 25.54
N GLU A 197 8.11 -17.47 25.73
CA GLU A 197 8.29 -16.05 26.01
C GLU A 197 7.92 -15.19 24.79
N ASP A 198 8.47 -15.49 23.60
CA ASP A 198 8.12 -14.81 22.34
C ASP A 198 6.60 -14.78 22.10
N ARG A 199 5.95 -15.95 22.30
CA ARG A 199 4.49 -16.08 22.11
C ARG A 199 3.72 -15.22 23.11
N THR A 200 4.13 -15.24 24.37
CA THR A 200 3.48 -14.46 25.43
C THR A 200 3.61 -12.96 25.17
N GLU A 201 4.78 -12.49 24.77
CA GLU A 201 5.02 -11.09 24.43
C GLU A 201 4.13 -10.62 23.28
N VAL A 202 4.13 -11.35 22.16
CA VAL A 202 3.32 -10.99 20.99
C VAL A 202 1.82 -11.05 21.28
N LEU A 203 1.36 -12.06 22.04
CA LEU A 203 -0.05 -12.14 22.43
C LEU A 203 -0.46 -11.04 23.41
N SER A 204 0.42 -10.64 24.31
CA SER A 204 0.19 -9.50 25.20
C SER A 204 0.02 -8.23 24.40
N LEU A 205 0.92 -7.96 23.47
CA LEU A 205 0.85 -6.81 22.58
C LEU A 205 -0.42 -6.86 21.70
N TYR A 206 -0.74 -8.02 21.12
CA TYR A 206 -1.98 -8.23 20.38
C TYR A 206 -3.22 -7.87 21.20
N ASN A 207 -3.30 -8.34 22.45
CA ASN A 207 -4.45 -8.07 23.32
C ASN A 207 -4.57 -6.58 23.69
N TRP A 208 -3.46 -5.89 23.86
CA TRP A 208 -3.43 -4.45 24.11
C TRP A 208 -3.95 -3.67 22.90
N VAL A 209 -3.41 -4.00 21.71
CA VAL A 209 -3.87 -3.41 20.44
C VAL A 209 -5.35 -3.72 20.20
N LYS A 210 -5.78 -4.96 20.45
CA LYS A 210 -7.21 -5.37 20.34
C LYS A 210 -8.12 -4.48 21.18
N LYS A 211 -7.74 -4.23 22.44
CA LYS A 211 -8.53 -3.39 23.35
C LYS A 211 -8.63 -1.94 22.83
N ALA A 212 -7.51 -1.35 22.42
CA ALA A 212 -7.48 0.00 21.86
C ALA A 212 -8.29 0.08 20.56
N PHE A 213 -8.06 -0.85 19.62
CA PHE A 213 -8.75 -0.91 18.34
C PHE A 213 -10.28 -1.02 18.47
N LEU A 214 -10.77 -1.88 19.37
CA LEU A 214 -12.19 -2.03 19.62
C LEU A 214 -12.81 -0.79 20.26
N ALA A 215 -12.07 -0.11 21.16
CA ALA A 215 -12.50 1.15 21.76
C ALA A 215 -12.67 2.28 20.72
N HIS A 216 -11.87 2.28 19.66
CA HIS A 216 -11.97 3.21 18.52
C HIS A 216 -13.03 2.83 17.47
N GLY A 217 -13.84 1.80 17.73
CA GLY A 217 -14.89 1.36 16.81
C GLY A 217 -14.40 0.38 15.73
N GLY A 218 -13.22 -0.20 15.89
CA GLY A 218 -12.61 -1.17 14.99
C GLY A 218 -13.45 -2.42 14.71
N ALA A 219 -14.39 -2.77 15.60
CA ALA A 219 -15.32 -3.88 15.37
C ALA A 219 -16.20 -3.75 14.10
N ARG A 220 -16.29 -2.55 13.53
CA ARG A 220 -17.05 -2.27 12.29
C ARG A 220 -16.19 -2.33 11.05
N LEU A 221 -14.88 -2.45 11.20
CA LEU A 221 -13.92 -2.47 10.10
C LEU A 221 -13.69 -3.91 9.62
N GLN A 222 -13.26 -4.03 8.36
CA GLN A 222 -12.94 -5.33 7.75
C GLN A 222 -11.50 -5.79 8.06
N CYS A 223 -10.60 -4.86 8.42
CA CYS A 223 -9.25 -5.20 8.83
C CYS A 223 -9.22 -5.91 10.19
N THR A 224 -8.23 -6.76 10.40
CA THR A 224 -8.05 -7.52 11.64
C THR A 224 -7.19 -6.75 12.65
N VAL A 225 -7.20 -7.19 13.91
CA VAL A 225 -6.27 -6.70 14.94
C VAL A 225 -4.81 -6.98 14.54
N GLY A 226 -4.55 -8.10 13.83
CA GLY A 226 -3.23 -8.41 13.30
C GLY A 226 -2.74 -7.38 12.29
N ASP A 227 -3.62 -6.94 11.36
CA ASP A 227 -3.27 -5.89 10.40
C ASP A 227 -2.89 -4.57 11.10
N VAL A 228 -3.64 -4.20 12.14
CA VAL A 228 -3.36 -2.99 12.93
C VAL A 228 -2.07 -3.15 13.74
N LEU A 229 -1.83 -4.32 14.33
CA LEU A 229 -0.57 -4.61 15.01
C LEU A 229 0.62 -4.50 14.05
N LEU A 230 0.49 -5.05 12.84
CA LEU A 230 1.53 -4.96 11.83
C LEU A 230 1.78 -3.51 11.38
N LEU A 231 0.73 -2.69 11.27
CA LEU A 231 0.86 -1.26 10.98
C LEU A 231 1.60 -0.52 12.11
N LEU A 232 1.24 -0.78 13.36
CA LEU A 232 1.94 -0.19 14.51
C LEU A 232 3.41 -0.59 14.57
N LEU A 233 3.74 -1.86 14.30
CA LEU A 233 5.11 -2.37 14.29
C LEU A 233 5.97 -1.84 13.14
N ARG A 234 5.38 -1.24 12.10
CA ARG A 234 6.12 -0.51 11.07
C ARG A 234 6.61 0.86 11.54
N VAL A 235 5.92 1.44 12.50
CA VAL A 235 6.19 2.80 12.99
C VAL A 235 6.97 2.77 14.30
N TYR A 236 6.65 1.84 15.17
CA TYR A 236 7.21 1.68 16.52
C TYR A 236 7.89 0.33 16.66
N THR A 237 8.96 0.26 17.41
CA THR A 237 9.57 -1.02 17.79
C THR A 237 8.67 -1.81 18.75
N LYS A 238 8.89 -3.11 18.85
CA LYS A 238 8.18 -3.99 19.81
C LYS A 238 8.37 -3.48 21.25
N GLU A 239 9.57 -3.05 21.59
CA GLU A 239 9.95 -2.54 22.91
C GLU A 239 9.26 -1.21 23.22
N GLU A 240 9.19 -0.29 22.25
CA GLU A 240 8.44 0.97 22.40
C GLU A 240 6.98 0.67 22.70
N LEU A 241 6.33 -0.19 21.89
CA LEU A 241 4.91 -0.54 22.08
C LEU A 241 4.64 -1.27 23.41
N ALA A 242 5.54 -2.14 23.85
CA ALA A 242 5.40 -2.91 25.09
C ALA A 242 5.50 -2.02 26.35
N ASN A 243 6.15 -0.87 26.27
CA ASN A 243 6.33 0.07 27.37
C ASN A 243 5.25 1.16 27.44
N LEU A 244 4.32 1.23 26.46
CA LEU A 244 3.24 2.22 26.46
C LEU A 244 2.18 1.90 27.52
N SER A 245 1.63 2.93 28.13
CA SER A 245 0.37 2.82 28.87
C SER A 245 -0.83 2.65 27.92
N PRO A 246 -1.99 2.17 28.41
CA PRO A 246 -3.19 2.05 27.56
C PRO A 246 -3.62 3.38 26.92
N SER A 247 -3.45 4.52 27.59
CA SER A 247 -3.76 5.85 27.06
C SER A 247 -2.80 6.25 25.94
N GLU A 248 -1.48 6.04 26.13
CA GLU A 248 -0.48 6.33 25.12
C GLU A 248 -0.66 5.45 23.86
N LEU A 249 -0.96 4.17 24.01
CA LEU A 249 -1.27 3.30 22.87
C LEU A 249 -2.51 3.79 22.11
N SER A 250 -3.54 4.27 22.84
CA SER A 250 -4.74 4.85 22.25
C SER A 250 -4.39 6.09 21.42
N GLU A 251 -3.57 7.00 21.95
CA GLU A 251 -3.10 8.19 21.24
C GLU A 251 -2.27 7.85 19.98
N LYS A 252 -1.42 6.81 20.07
CA LYS A 252 -0.67 6.32 18.91
C LYS A 252 -1.58 5.74 17.83
N LEU A 253 -2.61 5.02 18.25
CA LEU A 253 -3.62 4.49 17.33
C LEU A 253 -4.48 5.59 16.71
N ASP A 254 -4.84 6.64 17.49
CA ASP A 254 -5.51 7.83 16.95
C ASP A 254 -4.70 8.51 15.84
N ALA A 255 -3.39 8.64 16.03
CA ALA A 255 -2.50 9.23 15.04
C ALA A 255 -2.42 8.42 13.73
N LEU A 256 -2.60 7.10 13.81
CA LEU A 256 -2.60 6.16 12.67
C LEU A 256 -4.01 5.79 12.18
N TRP A 257 -5.09 6.39 12.72
CA TRP A 257 -6.43 5.92 12.44
C TRP A 257 -6.82 6.04 10.96
N ASP A 258 -6.35 7.08 10.28
CA ASP A 258 -6.56 7.25 8.84
C ASP A 258 -5.84 6.13 8.04
N ASP A 259 -4.65 5.70 8.48
CA ASP A 259 -3.93 4.56 7.89
C ASP A 259 -4.66 3.24 8.17
N VAL A 260 -5.26 3.07 9.36
CA VAL A 260 -6.13 1.91 9.67
C VAL A 260 -7.35 1.87 8.75
N LEU A 261 -7.99 3.01 8.49
CA LEU A 261 -9.11 3.10 7.55
C LEU A 261 -8.69 2.77 6.11
N ALA A 262 -7.48 3.13 5.73
CA ALA A 262 -6.92 2.80 4.42
C ALA A 262 -6.67 1.28 4.22
N LEU A 263 -6.39 0.52 5.29
CA LEU A 263 -6.14 -0.93 5.21
C LEU A 263 -7.30 -1.72 4.59
N GLN A 264 -8.54 -1.28 4.80
CA GLN A 264 -9.73 -1.98 4.33
C GLN A 264 -10.18 -1.59 2.92
N LYS A 265 -9.49 -0.67 2.24
CA LYS A 265 -9.86 -0.19 0.92
C LYS A 265 -9.16 -0.99 -0.17
N SER A 266 -9.89 -1.31 -1.23
CA SER A 266 -9.35 -1.92 -2.45
C SER A 266 -8.45 -0.94 -3.22
N ASP A 267 -8.78 0.37 -3.17
CA ASP A 267 -7.98 1.46 -3.72
C ASP A 267 -7.61 2.43 -2.57
N PRO A 268 -6.45 2.20 -1.91
CA PRO A 268 -6.03 2.99 -0.77
C PRO A 268 -5.40 4.34 -1.16
N VAL A 269 -5.11 4.58 -2.45
CA VAL A 269 -4.41 5.77 -2.93
C VAL A 269 -5.34 6.64 -3.78
N GLN A 270 -5.38 7.94 -3.49
CA GLN A 270 -6.05 8.93 -4.32
C GLN A 270 -5.02 9.72 -5.13
N VAL A 271 -5.05 9.59 -6.45
CA VAL A 271 -4.18 10.36 -7.34
C VAL A 271 -4.75 11.76 -7.55
N SER A 272 -3.93 12.78 -7.29
CA SER A 272 -4.23 14.18 -7.59
C SER A 272 -3.44 14.62 -8.83
N ASP A 273 -4.14 15.01 -9.89
CA ASP A 273 -3.56 15.33 -11.21
C ASP A 273 -3.15 16.79 -11.40
N LYS A 274 -3.54 17.67 -10.47
CA LYS A 274 -3.27 19.12 -10.52
C LYS A 274 -3.30 19.73 -9.13
N PRO A 275 -2.64 20.88 -8.93
CA PRO A 275 -2.72 21.64 -7.68
C PRO A 275 -4.17 21.97 -7.33
N ALA A 276 -4.50 21.93 -6.03
CA ALA A 276 -5.80 22.39 -5.55
C ALA A 276 -6.01 23.86 -5.94
N ALA A 277 -7.20 24.18 -6.46
CA ALA A 277 -7.55 25.55 -6.75
C ALA A 277 -7.50 26.37 -5.45
N PRO A 278 -6.93 27.60 -5.46
CA PRO A 278 -6.96 28.46 -4.28
C PRO A 278 -8.41 28.66 -3.87
N LYS A 279 -8.73 28.36 -2.58
CA LYS A 279 -10.05 28.66 -2.04
C LYS A 279 -10.31 30.15 -2.25
N GLN A 280 -11.35 30.50 -2.99
CA GLN A 280 -11.88 31.85 -2.97
C GLN A 280 -12.36 32.09 -1.54
N THR A 281 -11.65 32.92 -0.78
CA THR A 281 -12.08 33.39 0.54
C THR A 281 -13.42 34.07 0.37
N GLY A 282 -14.49 33.41 0.79
CA GLY A 282 -15.81 34.00 0.84
C GLY A 282 -15.82 35.12 1.88
N LEU A 283 -16.62 36.16 1.66
CA LEU A 283 -16.81 37.27 2.62
C LEU A 283 -17.17 36.80 4.04
N LEU A 284 -17.65 35.58 4.22
CA LEU A 284 -17.97 34.96 5.50
C LEU A 284 -16.76 34.49 6.29
N ASP A 285 -15.62 34.19 5.64
CA ASP A 285 -14.37 33.77 6.33
C ASP A 285 -13.71 34.97 7.07
N PHE A 286 -14.08 36.19 6.73
CA PHE A 286 -13.65 37.43 7.41
C PHE A 286 -14.41 37.69 8.72
N ILE A 287 -15.56 37.06 8.94
CA ILE A 287 -16.49 37.38 10.05
C ILE A 287 -16.39 36.39 11.21
N LEU A 288 -15.86 35.22 10.99
CA LEU A 288 -15.64 34.20 12.00
C LEU A 288 -14.13 34.03 12.30
N PRO A 289 -13.58 34.66 13.36
CA PRO A 289 -12.22 34.38 13.81
C PRO A 289 -12.22 33.00 14.50
N GLY A 290 -12.08 31.95 13.74
CA GLY A 290 -12.08 30.59 14.25
C GLY A 290 -11.21 29.68 13.41
N LYS A 291 -9.99 29.43 13.89
CA LYS A 291 -9.19 28.25 13.64
C LYS A 291 -8.46 28.17 12.29
N HIS A 292 -7.27 28.56 12.31
CA HIS A 292 -6.10 28.42 11.44
C HIS A 292 -5.62 29.76 10.91
N THR A 293 -4.89 30.49 11.72
CA THR A 293 -4.01 31.58 11.25
C THR A 293 -3.00 30.94 10.32
N ALA A 294 -3.06 31.31 9.03
CA ALA A 294 -2.05 30.90 8.06
C ALA A 294 -0.66 31.29 8.59
N PRO A 295 0.34 30.40 8.53
CA PRO A 295 1.67 30.69 9.04
C PRO A 295 2.27 31.87 8.27
N SER A 296 2.87 32.82 9.01
CA SER A 296 3.53 33.97 8.40
C SER A 296 4.90 33.63 7.83
N HIS A 297 5.53 32.59 8.39
CA HIS A 297 6.84 32.08 8.04
C HIS A 297 6.82 30.55 8.08
N LEU A 298 7.58 29.89 7.19
CA LEU A 298 7.75 28.45 7.17
C LEU A 298 9.22 28.07 7.08
N LYS A 299 9.60 27.03 7.81
CA LYS A 299 10.85 26.32 7.61
C LYS A 299 10.58 25.04 6.82
N VAL A 300 11.31 24.88 5.72
CA VAL A 300 11.14 23.76 4.77
C VAL A 300 12.43 22.98 4.66
N ALA A 301 12.40 21.71 5.03
CA ALA A 301 13.55 20.83 4.99
C ALA A 301 13.49 19.87 3.80
N PHE A 302 14.66 19.59 3.23
CA PHE A 302 14.83 18.60 2.16
C PHE A 302 15.81 17.54 2.63
N VAL A 303 15.38 16.26 2.60
CA VAL A 303 16.21 15.12 2.98
C VAL A 303 16.51 14.27 1.76
N HIS A 304 17.78 14.13 1.44
CA HIS A 304 18.29 13.49 0.23
C HIS A 304 19.10 12.24 0.53
N GLU A 305 18.95 11.21 -0.30
CA GLU A 305 19.75 9.97 -0.21
C GLU A 305 21.23 10.21 -0.56
N ARG A 306 21.52 11.20 -1.41
CA ARG A 306 22.87 11.54 -1.92
C ARG A 306 23.11 13.04 -1.92
N THR A 307 24.32 13.44 -2.34
CA THR A 307 24.67 14.86 -2.54
C THR A 307 24.40 15.28 -3.99
N PRO A 308 24.23 16.59 -4.27
CA PRO A 308 24.08 17.10 -5.65
C PRO A 308 25.23 16.75 -6.57
N GLY A 309 26.47 16.68 -6.04
CA GLY A 309 27.66 16.32 -6.82
C GLY A 309 27.75 14.86 -7.22
N THR A 310 26.96 13.97 -6.60
CA THR A 310 27.00 12.52 -6.84
C THR A 310 25.71 11.95 -7.45
N SER A 311 24.65 12.76 -7.54
CA SER A 311 23.35 12.36 -8.04
C SER A 311 22.68 13.49 -8.83
N SER A 312 22.39 13.22 -10.10
CA SER A 312 21.60 14.13 -10.93
C SER A 312 20.21 14.37 -10.37
N TRP A 313 19.60 13.34 -9.79
CA TRP A 313 18.31 13.40 -9.13
C TRP A 313 18.34 14.40 -7.95
N THR A 314 19.30 14.25 -7.05
CA THR A 314 19.48 15.19 -5.93
C THR A 314 19.77 16.61 -6.42
N SER A 315 20.61 16.77 -7.46
CA SER A 315 20.91 18.07 -8.04
C SER A 315 19.65 18.80 -8.55
N GLN A 316 18.75 18.09 -9.24
CA GLN A 316 17.50 18.68 -9.72
C GLN A 316 16.56 19.10 -8.59
N HIS A 317 16.43 18.28 -7.53
CA HIS A 317 15.65 18.65 -6.35
C HIS A 317 16.24 19.87 -5.63
N GLU A 318 17.57 19.98 -5.54
CA GLU A 318 18.25 21.13 -4.96
C GLU A 318 18.05 22.42 -5.78
N PHE A 319 18.01 22.34 -7.11
CA PHE A 319 17.61 23.50 -7.92
C PHE A 319 16.19 23.94 -7.56
N GLY A 320 15.27 22.99 -7.35
CA GLY A 320 13.92 23.30 -6.92
C GLY A 320 13.87 23.92 -5.52
N ARG A 321 14.69 23.42 -4.58
CA ARG A 321 14.78 24.01 -3.23
C ARG A 321 15.27 25.46 -3.26
N THR A 322 16.36 25.73 -3.96
CA THR A 322 16.93 27.09 -4.04
C THR A 322 15.99 28.08 -4.72
N GLN A 323 15.08 27.63 -5.58
CA GLN A 323 14.02 28.48 -6.13
C GLN A 323 13.08 29.00 -5.02
N LEU A 324 12.75 28.18 -4.00
CA LEU A 324 11.88 28.62 -2.91
C LEU A 324 12.48 29.79 -2.12
N ASP A 325 13.79 29.79 -1.88
CA ASP A 325 14.49 30.88 -1.19
C ASP A 325 14.34 32.20 -1.95
N THR A 326 14.28 32.14 -3.30
CA THR A 326 14.10 33.32 -4.15
C THR A 326 12.64 33.76 -4.24
N VAL A 327 11.71 32.80 -4.45
CA VAL A 327 10.28 33.12 -4.69
C VAL A 327 9.57 33.60 -3.42
N PHE A 328 9.99 33.08 -2.24
CA PHE A 328 9.36 33.37 -0.96
C PHE A 328 10.25 34.19 -0.03
N GLU A 329 11.09 35.06 -0.56
CA GLU A 329 12.06 35.85 0.17
C GLU A 329 11.49 36.36 1.51
N GLY A 330 12.17 36.01 2.63
CA GLY A 330 11.79 36.39 3.99
C GLY A 330 10.56 35.64 4.58
N ARG A 331 9.87 34.81 3.81
CA ARG A 331 8.71 34.04 4.29
C ARG A 331 8.97 32.52 4.38
N VAL A 332 9.94 32.02 3.66
CA VAL A 332 10.33 30.63 3.65
C VAL A 332 11.84 30.55 3.85
N GLU A 333 12.26 29.76 4.80
CA GLU A 333 13.66 29.38 5.04
C GLU A 333 13.83 27.93 4.64
N THR A 334 14.83 27.59 3.81
CA THR A 334 15.04 26.19 3.41
C THR A 334 16.33 25.62 3.98
N ALA A 335 16.31 24.32 4.29
CA ALA A 335 17.47 23.55 4.73
C ALA A 335 17.56 22.23 3.96
N ALA A 336 18.78 21.71 3.76
CA ALA A 336 19.01 20.45 3.08
C ALA A 336 19.88 19.50 3.93
N TYR A 337 19.48 18.24 3.99
CA TYR A 337 20.15 17.15 4.70
C TYR A 337 20.51 16.06 3.70
N PHE A 338 21.77 15.65 3.66
CA PHE A 338 22.29 14.76 2.64
C PHE A 338 22.76 13.42 3.20
N ASN A 339 22.89 12.42 2.31
CA ASN A 339 23.37 11.08 2.63
C ASN A 339 22.48 10.36 3.65
N ALA A 340 21.16 10.50 3.50
CA ALA A 340 20.18 9.75 4.27
C ALA A 340 20.13 8.29 3.77
N ILE A 341 20.64 7.38 4.59
CA ILE A 341 20.73 5.95 4.28
C ILE A 341 19.63 5.22 5.06
N PRO A 342 18.66 4.58 4.39
CA PRO A 342 17.64 3.77 5.03
C PRO A 342 18.24 2.69 5.95
N GLY A 343 17.62 2.46 7.11
CA GLY A 343 18.10 1.50 8.10
C GLY A 343 19.39 1.89 8.84
N LYS A 344 19.95 3.10 8.57
CA LYS A 344 21.14 3.62 9.28
C LYS A 344 20.88 4.96 9.94
N ASN A 345 20.78 6.04 9.15
CA ASN A 345 20.68 7.40 9.66
C ASN A 345 19.51 8.21 9.07
N ALA A 346 18.71 7.61 8.18
CA ALA A 346 17.61 8.33 7.53
C ALA A 346 16.60 8.87 8.57
N ASP A 347 16.20 8.05 9.55
CA ASP A 347 15.33 8.49 10.63
C ASP A 347 15.93 9.65 11.42
N ALA A 348 17.20 9.53 11.82
CA ALA A 348 17.88 10.58 12.58
C ALA A 348 17.96 11.90 11.81
N LEU A 349 18.17 11.86 10.48
CA LEU A 349 18.22 13.08 9.66
C LEU A 349 16.84 13.74 9.49
N VAL A 350 15.77 12.94 9.35
CA VAL A 350 14.40 13.47 9.31
C VAL A 350 14.03 14.08 10.68
N GLU A 351 14.32 13.39 11.78
CA GLU A 351 14.10 13.88 13.14
C GLU A 351 14.91 15.15 13.42
N GLN A 352 16.16 15.23 12.94
CA GLN A 352 16.97 16.44 13.06
C GLN A 352 16.34 17.61 12.31
N ALA A 353 15.87 17.40 11.07
CA ALA A 353 15.18 18.44 10.31
C ALA A 353 13.97 19.00 11.07
N ILE A 354 13.18 18.14 11.71
CA ILE A 354 12.03 18.53 12.53
C ILE A 354 12.48 19.25 13.81
N THR A 355 13.52 18.75 14.47
CA THR A 355 14.09 19.39 15.68
C THR A 355 14.67 20.77 15.37
N ASP A 356 15.25 20.97 14.20
CA ASP A 356 15.73 22.26 13.70
C ASP A 356 14.58 23.23 13.34
N GLY A 357 13.32 22.75 13.48
CA GLY A 357 12.09 23.54 13.38
C GLY A 357 11.41 23.49 12.03
N ALA A 358 11.61 22.43 11.22
CA ALA A 358 10.92 22.30 9.94
C ALA A 358 9.40 22.12 10.14
N ASP A 359 8.62 22.93 9.43
CA ASP A 359 7.15 22.82 9.32
C ASP A 359 6.74 21.88 8.17
N VAL A 360 7.60 21.82 7.14
CA VAL A 360 7.40 20.96 5.96
C VAL A 360 8.69 20.21 5.67
N VAL A 361 8.59 18.89 5.45
CA VAL A 361 9.74 18.04 5.10
C VAL A 361 9.47 17.34 3.77
N PHE A 362 10.36 17.54 2.80
CA PHE A 362 10.40 16.79 1.56
C PHE A 362 11.51 15.74 1.62
N THR A 363 11.16 14.48 1.52
CA THR A 363 12.12 13.39 1.31
C THR A 363 12.12 13.01 -0.16
N THR A 364 13.28 13.03 -0.81
CA THR A 364 13.39 13.04 -2.27
C THR A 364 13.70 11.68 -2.90
N SER A 365 13.50 10.61 -2.15
CA SER A 365 13.69 9.24 -2.64
C SER A 365 12.62 8.31 -2.08
N PRO A 366 12.10 7.36 -2.88
CA PRO A 366 11.18 6.33 -2.39
C PRO A 366 11.74 5.54 -1.21
N LYS A 367 13.05 5.32 -1.16
CA LYS A 367 13.72 4.59 -0.07
C LYS A 367 13.61 5.28 1.30
N LEU A 368 13.23 6.55 1.33
CA LEU A 368 13.03 7.31 2.57
C LEU A 368 11.58 7.27 3.08
N VAL A 369 10.68 6.52 2.42
CA VAL A 369 9.26 6.47 2.80
C VAL A 369 9.05 5.96 4.22
N GLY A 370 9.82 4.97 4.68
CA GLY A 370 9.72 4.45 6.05
C GLY A 370 10.08 5.50 7.11
N ALA A 371 11.18 6.24 6.92
CA ALA A 371 11.57 7.35 7.80
C ALA A 371 10.51 8.47 7.77
N SER A 372 9.97 8.78 6.59
CA SER A 372 8.89 9.77 6.41
C SER A 372 7.63 9.40 7.18
N LEU A 373 7.22 8.13 7.11
CA LEU A 373 6.04 7.62 7.81
C LEU A 373 6.21 7.69 9.34
N ARG A 374 7.34 7.20 9.85
CA ARG A 374 7.63 7.22 11.29
C ARG A 374 7.65 8.65 11.84
N ALA A 375 8.27 9.57 11.10
CA ALA A 375 8.31 10.98 11.49
C ALA A 375 6.90 11.63 11.42
N ALA A 376 6.09 11.37 10.38
CA ALA A 376 4.75 11.93 10.25
C ALA A 376 3.82 11.51 11.39
N VAL A 377 3.93 10.26 11.85
CA VAL A 377 3.13 9.74 12.95
C VAL A 377 3.58 10.31 14.30
N ARG A 378 4.90 10.49 14.48
CA ARG A 378 5.46 11.09 15.72
C ARG A 378 5.22 12.59 15.80
N HIS A 379 5.21 13.28 14.67
CA HIS A 379 5.07 14.74 14.55
C HIS A 379 3.90 15.13 13.64
N PRO A 380 2.64 14.86 14.06
CA PRO A 380 1.45 15.08 13.22
C PRO A 380 1.23 16.56 12.84
N GLN A 381 1.93 17.50 13.46
CA GLN A 381 1.92 18.93 13.12
C GLN A 381 2.84 19.27 11.94
N VAL A 382 3.78 18.40 11.58
CA VAL A 382 4.73 18.60 10.48
C VAL A 382 4.16 17.98 9.20
N HIS A 383 4.23 18.72 8.10
CA HIS A 383 3.77 18.24 6.79
C HIS A 383 4.89 17.48 6.10
N ILE A 384 4.74 16.16 5.93
CA ILE A 384 5.78 15.32 5.32
C ILE A 384 5.33 14.80 3.96
N LEU A 385 6.18 15.03 2.95
CA LEU A 385 5.97 14.55 1.58
C LEU A 385 7.15 13.69 1.16
N ASN A 386 6.85 12.53 0.56
CA ASN A 386 7.86 11.61 0.04
C ASN A 386 7.77 11.50 -1.48
N CYS A 387 8.91 11.59 -2.16
CA CYS A 387 9.00 11.42 -3.62
C CYS A 387 8.90 9.94 -4.00
N SER A 388 7.67 9.47 -4.14
CA SER A 388 7.31 8.11 -4.54
C SER A 388 5.90 8.08 -5.12
N MET A 389 5.50 6.93 -5.67
CA MET A 389 4.13 6.67 -6.13
C MET A 389 3.51 5.49 -5.38
N GLU A 390 2.18 5.41 -5.37
CA GLU A 390 1.41 4.24 -4.92
C GLU A 390 1.74 3.79 -3.48
N MET A 391 1.99 4.73 -2.57
CA MET A 391 2.20 4.42 -1.15
C MET A 391 0.90 4.60 -0.37
N PRO A 392 0.35 3.53 0.24
CA PRO A 392 -0.95 3.56 0.91
C PRO A 392 -0.88 4.11 2.34
N TYR A 393 -0.16 5.22 2.56
CA TYR A 393 0.02 5.83 3.88
C TYR A 393 -0.67 7.19 3.92
N ALA A 394 -1.79 7.29 4.66
CA ALA A 394 -2.55 8.53 4.79
C ALA A 394 -1.86 9.59 5.66
N SER A 395 -0.89 9.19 6.49
CA SER A 395 -0.11 10.10 7.35
C SER A 395 0.91 10.94 6.60
N ILE A 396 1.30 10.53 5.39
CA ILE A 396 2.20 11.29 4.50
C ILE A 396 1.49 11.58 3.18
N ARG A 397 2.02 12.54 2.40
CA ARG A 397 1.65 12.67 0.98
C ARG A 397 2.81 12.22 0.13
N THR A 398 2.51 11.55 -0.96
CA THR A 398 3.52 11.15 -1.94
C THR A 398 3.43 12.03 -3.17
N TYR A 399 4.53 12.18 -3.91
CA TYR A 399 4.56 13.00 -5.10
C TYR A 399 5.50 12.45 -6.16
N TYR A 400 5.08 12.60 -7.41
CA TYR A 400 5.88 12.33 -8.60
C TYR A 400 5.34 13.14 -9.78
N THR A 401 5.93 12.97 -10.97
CA THR A 401 5.53 13.70 -12.18
C THR A 401 5.09 12.77 -13.29
N ARG A 402 4.16 13.24 -14.16
CA ARG A 402 3.71 12.51 -15.34
C ARG A 402 4.72 12.66 -16.49
N VAL A 403 5.80 11.89 -16.41
CA VAL A 403 6.91 11.94 -17.41
C VAL A 403 6.43 11.49 -18.80
N TYR A 404 5.44 10.61 -18.89
CA TYR A 404 4.91 10.09 -20.15
C TYR A 404 4.42 11.21 -21.10
N GLU A 405 3.94 12.33 -20.57
CA GLU A 405 3.52 13.48 -21.38
C GLU A 405 4.69 14.08 -22.16
N ALA A 406 5.84 14.27 -21.50
CA ALA A 406 7.06 14.75 -22.14
C ALA A 406 7.67 13.68 -23.06
N LYS A 407 7.59 12.40 -22.67
CA LYS A 407 8.07 11.29 -23.51
C LYS A 407 7.31 11.16 -24.82
N PHE A 408 6.03 11.42 -24.84
CA PHE A 408 5.24 11.47 -26.07
C PHE A 408 5.79 12.52 -27.06
N ILE A 409 6.11 13.71 -26.57
CA ILE A 409 6.66 14.80 -27.40
C ILE A 409 8.07 14.45 -27.88
N THR A 410 8.94 13.96 -26.97
CA THR A 410 10.29 13.57 -27.36
C THR A 410 10.30 12.37 -28.31
N GLY A 411 9.30 11.49 -28.20
CA GLY A 411 9.06 10.41 -29.15
C GLY A 411 8.72 10.93 -30.55
N ALA A 412 7.81 11.89 -30.65
CA ALA A 412 7.46 12.51 -31.94
C ALA A 412 8.68 13.19 -32.61
N ILE A 413 9.51 13.86 -31.80
CA ILE A 413 10.78 14.43 -32.30
C ILE A 413 11.73 13.32 -32.77
N ALA A 414 11.85 12.24 -32.00
CA ALA A 414 12.70 11.11 -32.35
C ALA A 414 12.29 10.44 -33.67
N GLY A 415 10.99 10.22 -33.86
CA GLY A 415 10.44 9.66 -35.08
C GLY A 415 10.68 10.54 -36.30
N ALA A 416 10.54 11.86 -36.16
CA ALA A 416 10.82 12.84 -37.21
C ALA A 416 12.32 12.93 -37.59
N MET A 417 13.19 12.70 -36.62
CA MET A 417 14.66 12.80 -36.80
C MET A 417 15.33 11.47 -37.16
N ALA A 418 14.62 10.34 -37.07
CA ALA A 418 15.16 9.04 -37.37
C ALA A 418 15.37 8.86 -38.87
N GLY A 419 16.61 8.48 -39.28
CA GLY A 419 16.94 8.15 -40.66
C GLY A 419 16.47 6.76 -41.11
N GLY A 420 15.79 6.01 -40.26
CA GLY A 420 15.24 4.65 -40.49
C GLY A 420 14.12 4.33 -39.53
N ASP A 421 13.69 3.07 -39.56
CA ASP A 421 12.51 2.64 -38.78
C ASP A 421 12.84 2.13 -37.34
N ARG A 422 14.08 2.29 -36.86
CA ARG A 422 14.46 1.85 -35.50
C ARG A 422 14.99 3.01 -34.66
N ILE A 423 14.52 3.08 -33.43
CA ILE A 423 14.91 4.06 -32.40
C ILE A 423 15.26 3.30 -31.12
N GLY A 424 16.36 3.68 -30.47
CA GLY A 424 16.76 3.11 -29.19
C GLY A 424 16.05 3.80 -28.01
N TYR A 425 15.68 3.02 -27.02
CA TYR A 425 15.13 3.51 -25.76
C TYR A 425 15.83 2.85 -24.57
N VAL A 426 16.36 3.65 -23.67
CA VAL A 426 16.99 3.20 -22.42
C VAL A 426 16.02 3.45 -21.27
N ALA A 427 15.67 2.38 -20.54
CA ALA A 427 14.85 2.45 -19.34
C ALA A 427 15.66 2.00 -18.11
N ASP A 428 15.36 2.57 -16.93
CA ASP A 428 16.10 2.24 -15.70
C ASP A 428 15.46 1.08 -14.94
N TYR A 429 14.25 1.24 -14.43
CA TYR A 429 13.55 0.24 -13.60
C TYR A 429 12.11 0.03 -14.08
N PRO A 430 11.57 -1.20 -14.06
CA PRO A 430 10.17 -1.46 -14.37
C PRO A 430 9.28 -1.09 -13.15
N SER A 431 9.18 0.22 -12.91
CA SER A 431 8.40 0.81 -11.81
C SER A 431 7.14 1.49 -12.32
N PHE A 432 6.24 1.86 -11.39
CA PHE A 432 5.00 2.57 -11.71
C PHE A 432 5.24 3.73 -12.67
N GLY A 433 4.43 3.82 -13.72
CA GLY A 433 4.50 4.82 -14.77
C GLY A 433 5.62 4.66 -15.80
N VAL A 434 6.62 3.78 -15.60
CA VAL A 434 7.73 3.61 -16.57
C VAL A 434 7.28 2.91 -17.86
N PRO A 435 6.47 1.84 -17.84
CA PRO A 435 5.92 1.30 -19.09
C PRO A 435 5.06 2.33 -19.85
N ALA A 436 4.35 3.19 -19.13
CA ALA A 436 3.61 4.29 -19.76
C ALA A 436 4.56 5.31 -20.45
N ASN A 437 5.73 5.61 -19.85
CA ASN A 437 6.74 6.47 -20.49
C ASN A 437 7.24 5.86 -21.81
N ILE A 438 7.52 4.54 -21.83
CA ILE A 438 7.97 3.81 -23.01
C ILE A 438 6.89 3.81 -24.09
N ASN A 439 5.67 3.50 -23.72
CA ASN A 439 4.54 3.44 -24.65
C ASN A 439 4.20 4.82 -25.21
N ALA A 440 4.18 5.87 -24.38
CA ALA A 440 3.93 7.23 -24.83
C ALA A 440 5.02 7.71 -25.83
N PHE A 441 6.30 7.40 -25.56
CA PHE A 441 7.38 7.66 -26.50
C PHE A 441 7.18 6.93 -27.84
N ALA A 442 6.82 5.65 -27.79
CA ALA A 442 6.57 4.84 -29.00
C ALA A 442 5.38 5.37 -29.81
N LEU A 443 4.29 5.77 -29.13
CA LEU A 443 3.11 6.38 -29.77
C LEU A 443 3.46 7.74 -30.41
N GLY A 444 4.24 8.58 -29.71
CA GLY A 444 4.75 9.84 -30.26
C GLY A 444 5.63 9.62 -31.50
N ALA A 445 6.56 8.67 -31.43
CA ALA A 445 7.44 8.33 -32.55
C ALA A 445 6.65 7.82 -33.77
N ARG A 446 5.61 7.01 -33.53
CA ARG A 446 4.73 6.49 -34.59
C ARG A 446 3.92 7.59 -35.30
N MET A 447 3.62 8.70 -34.64
CA MET A 447 2.94 9.85 -35.30
C MET A 447 3.75 10.41 -36.47
N THR A 448 5.06 10.42 -36.39
CA THR A 448 5.97 11.02 -37.38
C THR A 448 6.69 9.98 -38.24
N ASN A 449 6.81 8.74 -37.74
CA ASN A 449 7.33 7.60 -38.45
C ASN A 449 6.41 6.38 -38.22
N PRO A 450 5.40 6.13 -39.07
CA PRO A 450 4.40 5.09 -38.85
C PRO A 450 4.94 3.65 -38.75
N ASN A 451 6.11 3.37 -39.31
CA ASN A 451 6.76 2.07 -39.32
C ASN A 451 7.76 1.88 -38.18
N VAL A 452 7.85 2.86 -37.28
CA VAL A 452 8.89 2.86 -36.24
C VAL A 452 8.79 1.67 -35.30
N ARG A 453 9.97 1.11 -34.98
CA ARG A 453 10.16 0.12 -33.91
C ARG A 453 11.09 0.70 -32.86
N ILE A 454 10.71 0.56 -31.59
CA ILE A 454 11.49 1.01 -30.45
C ILE A 454 12.27 -0.17 -29.88
N ASP A 455 13.60 -0.12 -30.01
CA ASP A 455 14.50 -1.13 -29.44
C ASP A 455 14.76 -0.78 -27.98
N LEU A 456 14.18 -1.56 -27.05
CA LEU A 456 14.20 -1.28 -25.61
C LEU A 456 15.38 -1.96 -24.93
N GLN A 457 16.15 -1.20 -24.13
CA GLN A 457 17.22 -1.70 -23.28
C GLN A 457 16.98 -1.25 -21.83
N TRP A 458 17.14 -2.17 -20.87
CA TRP A 458 17.01 -1.89 -19.45
C TRP A 458 18.38 -1.82 -18.77
N THR A 459 18.62 -0.80 -17.95
CA THR A 459 19.88 -0.67 -17.20
C THR A 459 19.87 -1.45 -15.88
N CYS A 460 18.73 -1.95 -15.46
CA CYS A 460 18.54 -2.70 -14.21
C CYS A 460 18.89 -4.19 -14.31
N LEU A 461 19.21 -4.70 -15.50
CA LEU A 461 19.57 -6.10 -15.70
C LEU A 461 21.06 -6.35 -15.38
N PRO A 462 21.47 -7.59 -15.01
CA PRO A 462 22.88 -7.93 -14.81
C PRO A 462 23.65 -7.93 -16.14
N ASP A 463 24.95 -7.74 -16.06
CA ASP A 463 25.92 -7.86 -17.18
C ASP A 463 25.57 -7.05 -18.45
N GLN A 464 24.91 -5.90 -18.28
CA GLN A 464 24.51 -5.06 -19.40
C GLN A 464 25.72 -4.42 -20.07
N LEU A 465 25.78 -4.56 -21.41
CA LEU A 465 26.64 -3.74 -22.25
C LEU A 465 26.13 -2.30 -22.23
N ASP A 466 27.04 -1.36 -22.51
CA ASP A 466 26.67 0.04 -22.71
C ASP A 466 25.56 0.16 -23.78
N PRO A 467 24.36 0.69 -23.46
CA PRO A 467 23.25 0.78 -24.41
C PRO A 467 23.60 1.54 -25.68
N LEU A 468 24.43 2.59 -25.60
CA LEU A 468 24.90 3.34 -26.77
C LEU A 468 25.68 2.45 -27.74
N HIS A 469 26.54 1.59 -27.19
CA HIS A 469 27.29 0.63 -28.00
C HIS A 469 26.36 -0.39 -28.67
N VAL A 470 25.41 -0.94 -27.95
CA VAL A 470 24.41 -1.91 -28.47
C VAL A 470 23.62 -1.30 -29.63
N PHE A 471 23.09 -0.09 -29.44
CA PHE A 471 22.30 0.58 -30.47
C PHE A 471 23.13 0.94 -31.69
N THR A 472 24.37 1.41 -31.49
CA THR A 472 25.27 1.77 -32.60
C THR A 472 25.63 0.56 -33.45
N GLN A 473 25.85 -0.61 -32.82
CA GLN A 473 26.08 -1.87 -33.56
C GLN A 473 24.88 -2.29 -34.41
N LYS A 474 23.66 -1.96 -33.96
CA LYS A 474 22.42 -2.20 -34.72
C LYS A 474 22.13 -1.14 -35.78
N GLY A 475 23.02 -0.14 -35.95
CA GLY A 475 22.82 0.97 -36.87
C GLY A 475 21.72 1.97 -36.41
N ILE A 476 21.33 1.93 -35.14
CA ILE A 476 20.35 2.84 -34.56
C ILE A 476 21.06 4.14 -34.20
N THR A 477 20.59 5.25 -34.72
CA THR A 477 21.23 6.56 -34.57
C THR A 477 20.44 7.51 -33.65
N VAL A 478 19.12 7.36 -33.54
CA VAL A 478 18.30 8.16 -32.61
C VAL A 478 18.03 7.34 -31.38
N ILE A 479 18.34 7.89 -30.22
CA ILE A 479 18.28 7.19 -28.94
C ILE A 479 17.62 8.09 -27.89
N SER A 480 16.61 7.56 -27.15
CA SER A 480 16.14 8.12 -25.89
C SER A 480 16.98 7.50 -24.77
N GLY A 481 17.92 8.27 -24.27
CA GLY A 481 18.79 7.91 -23.15
C GLY A 481 18.16 8.22 -21.81
N ARG A 482 19.00 8.39 -20.77
CA ARG A 482 18.58 8.85 -19.45
C ARG A 482 18.05 10.27 -19.52
N ASP A 483 17.06 10.60 -18.69
CA ASP A 483 16.41 11.90 -18.74
C ASP A 483 17.14 13.01 -17.95
N ALA A 484 18.22 12.67 -17.25
CA ALA A 484 18.97 13.62 -16.44
C ALA A 484 20.48 13.49 -16.66
N PRO A 485 21.21 14.61 -16.81
CA PRO A 485 22.66 14.59 -16.96
C PRO A 485 23.33 14.12 -15.67
N MET A 486 24.34 13.27 -15.79
CA MET A 486 25.14 12.84 -14.63
C MET A 486 26.11 13.97 -14.21
N PRO A 487 26.13 14.41 -12.93
CA PRO A 487 26.89 15.58 -12.49
C PRO A 487 28.39 15.53 -12.81
N ASN A 488 28.98 14.34 -12.85
CA ASN A 488 30.42 14.14 -13.03
C ASN A 488 30.78 13.54 -14.40
N ARG A 489 29.84 13.47 -15.35
CA ARG A 489 30.05 13.00 -16.69
C ARG A 489 29.68 14.09 -17.70
N PRO A 490 30.63 14.72 -18.38
CA PRO A 490 30.33 15.77 -19.36
C PRO A 490 29.75 15.22 -20.67
N GLN A 491 29.41 13.94 -20.74
CA GLN A 491 28.87 13.29 -21.92
C GLN A 491 27.39 13.69 -22.12
N ARG A 492 27.04 13.92 -23.40
CA ARG A 492 25.67 14.32 -23.81
C ARG A 492 24.74 13.12 -24.03
N GLU A 493 24.89 12.07 -23.21
CA GLU A 493 24.10 10.83 -23.29
C GLU A 493 22.82 10.93 -22.41
N PHE A 494 22.10 12.06 -22.51
CA PHE A 494 20.86 12.26 -21.76
C PHE A 494 19.78 12.84 -22.66
N GLY A 495 18.51 12.63 -22.29
CA GLY A 495 17.37 12.99 -23.10
C GLY A 495 17.30 12.17 -24.39
N THR A 496 16.74 12.75 -25.44
CA THR A 496 16.71 12.18 -26.79
C THR A 496 17.79 12.84 -27.64
N PHE A 497 18.66 12.05 -28.25
CA PHE A 497 19.81 12.53 -29.01
C PHE A 497 20.02 11.74 -30.31
N LEU A 498 20.74 12.34 -31.23
CA LEU A 498 21.15 11.74 -32.51
C LEU A 498 22.63 11.46 -32.49
N VAL A 499 23.03 10.23 -32.82
CA VAL A 499 24.44 9.84 -33.05
C VAL A 499 24.80 10.14 -34.49
N ARG A 500 25.63 11.14 -34.69
CA ARG A 500 26.14 11.55 -36.02
C ARG A 500 27.30 10.69 -36.46
N PRO A 501 27.64 10.67 -37.77
CA PRO A 501 28.86 10.05 -38.24
C PRO A 501 30.08 10.55 -37.44
N GLY A 502 30.94 9.59 -37.05
CA GLY A 502 32.08 9.88 -36.18
C GLY A 502 31.76 9.84 -34.66
N GLY A 503 30.53 9.43 -34.26
CA GLY A 503 30.18 9.23 -32.86
C GLY A 503 29.84 10.53 -32.11
N VAL A 504 29.68 11.64 -32.81
CA VAL A 504 29.28 12.92 -32.22
C VAL A 504 27.80 12.86 -31.82
N LEU A 505 27.49 13.18 -30.57
CA LEU A 505 26.12 13.22 -30.06
C LEU A 505 25.54 14.63 -30.24
N GLN A 506 24.34 14.67 -30.83
CA GLN A 506 23.56 15.90 -30.99
C GLN A 506 22.29 15.78 -30.15
N ASP A 507 22.11 16.71 -29.21
CA ASP A 507 20.88 16.79 -28.43
C ASP A 507 19.68 17.11 -29.34
N LEU A 508 18.54 16.48 -29.11
CA LEU A 508 17.27 16.76 -29.77
C LEU A 508 16.27 17.36 -28.79
N ALA A 509 15.94 16.65 -27.74
CA ALA A 509 15.01 17.09 -26.71
C ALA A 509 15.20 16.33 -25.41
N THR A 510 14.88 16.99 -24.28
CA THR A 510 15.03 16.36 -22.96
C THR A 510 13.80 16.67 -22.10
N PRO A 511 13.17 15.67 -21.48
CA PRO A 511 12.20 15.89 -20.41
C PRO A 511 12.83 16.71 -19.28
N PHE A 512 12.09 17.65 -18.73
CA PHE A 512 12.62 18.55 -17.70
C PHE A 512 11.66 18.66 -16.52
N TRP A 513 12.16 18.39 -15.31
CA TRP A 513 11.41 18.50 -14.06
C TRP A 513 11.54 19.89 -13.46
N HIS A 514 10.43 20.59 -13.35
CA HIS A 514 10.32 21.85 -12.61
C HIS A 514 9.98 21.57 -11.13
N TRP A 515 10.88 20.92 -10.41
CA TRP A 515 10.65 20.65 -8.98
C TRP A 515 10.37 21.91 -8.17
N GLY A 516 11.00 23.02 -8.52
CA GLY A 516 10.71 24.32 -7.91
C GLY A 516 9.25 24.73 -8.04
N GLN A 517 8.62 24.51 -9.21
CA GLN A 517 7.20 24.79 -9.41
C GLN A 517 6.32 23.86 -8.57
N PHE A 518 6.71 22.58 -8.44
CA PHE A 518 6.01 21.66 -7.56
C PHE A 518 6.06 22.13 -6.11
N TYR A 519 7.25 22.39 -5.59
CA TYR A 519 7.45 22.84 -4.22
C TYR A 519 6.75 24.18 -3.96
N GLU A 520 6.84 25.14 -4.88
CA GLU A 520 6.14 26.41 -4.79
C GLU A 520 4.63 26.23 -4.62
N ASN A 521 4.00 25.37 -5.43
CA ASN A 521 2.57 25.12 -5.35
C ASN A 521 2.18 24.48 -4.00
N VAL A 522 2.98 23.54 -3.49
CA VAL A 522 2.75 22.93 -2.18
C VAL A 522 2.92 23.96 -1.06
N ILE A 523 3.98 24.75 -1.07
CA ILE A 523 4.26 25.75 -0.03
C ILE A 523 3.19 26.87 -0.06
N ARG A 524 2.73 27.32 -1.23
CA ARG A 524 1.60 28.25 -1.32
C ARG A 524 0.33 27.67 -0.71
N THR A 525 0.07 26.38 -0.90
CA THR A 525 -1.06 25.67 -0.30
C THR A 525 -0.97 25.68 1.24
N VAL A 526 0.22 25.42 1.79
CA VAL A 526 0.46 25.48 3.24
C VAL A 526 0.29 26.91 3.77
N LEU A 527 0.96 27.90 3.14
CA LEU A 527 0.88 29.31 3.53
C LEU A 527 -0.52 29.89 3.49
N ASN A 528 -1.39 29.38 2.62
CA ASN A 528 -2.79 29.82 2.50
C ASN A 528 -3.74 29.02 3.43
N GLY A 529 -3.22 28.19 4.34
CA GLY A 529 -4.01 27.34 5.24
C GLY A 529 -4.81 26.24 4.51
N GLY A 530 -4.49 25.98 3.23
CA GLY A 530 -5.16 24.98 2.40
C GLY A 530 -4.67 23.55 2.65
N TRP A 531 -3.59 23.38 3.43
CA TRP A 531 -3.16 22.07 3.91
C TRP A 531 -4.06 21.65 5.08
N VAL A 532 -5.33 21.52 4.83
CA VAL A 532 -6.20 20.85 5.80
C VAL A 532 -5.92 19.36 5.63
N ARG A 533 -5.61 18.66 6.73
CA ARG A 533 -5.96 17.24 6.79
C ARG A 533 -7.47 17.20 6.62
N ASP A 534 -7.91 17.19 5.38
CA ASP A 534 -9.34 17.10 5.07
C ASP A 534 -9.75 15.65 5.37
N LYS A 535 -10.05 15.40 6.65
CA LYS A 535 -10.60 14.12 7.12
C LYS A 535 -11.90 13.78 6.40
N SER A 536 -12.55 14.76 5.76
CA SER A 536 -13.81 14.58 5.06
C SER A 536 -13.68 14.39 3.54
N GLY A 537 -12.56 14.81 2.94
CA GLY A 537 -12.39 14.85 1.47
C GLY A 537 -11.65 13.65 0.87
N THR A 538 -10.75 13.01 1.64
CA THR A 538 -9.96 11.87 1.15
C THR A 538 -10.60 10.53 1.46
N ASP A 539 -11.65 10.52 2.28
CA ASP A 539 -12.30 9.28 2.73
C ASP A 539 -11.29 8.25 3.31
N GLY A 540 -10.21 8.74 3.97
CA GLY A 540 -9.13 7.94 4.53
C GLY A 540 -8.14 7.38 3.51
N ARG A 541 -8.18 7.78 2.24
CA ARG A 541 -7.18 7.37 1.24
C ARG A 541 -5.91 8.22 1.34
N ALA A 542 -4.76 7.60 1.05
CA ALA A 542 -3.49 8.29 0.90
C ALA A 542 -3.51 9.23 -0.32
N VAL A 543 -2.89 10.41 -0.24
CA VAL A 543 -2.83 11.35 -1.36
C VAL A 543 -1.51 11.20 -2.09
N ASN A 544 -1.59 10.90 -3.39
CA ASN A 544 -0.47 10.91 -4.31
C ASN A 544 -0.61 12.05 -5.32
N TYR A 545 0.32 13.01 -5.30
CA TYR A 545 0.43 14.05 -6.30
C TYR A 545 1.17 13.52 -7.53
N TRP A 546 0.45 13.35 -8.62
CA TRP A 546 1.02 12.94 -9.90
C TRP A 546 0.75 13.99 -10.96
N TRP A 547 1.49 15.11 -10.85
CA TRP A 547 1.27 16.30 -11.68
C TRP A 547 2.10 16.23 -12.97
N GLY A 548 1.62 16.86 -14.03
CA GLY A 548 2.21 16.84 -15.36
C GLY A 548 2.45 18.22 -15.94
N MET A 549 2.47 18.27 -17.26
CA MET A 549 2.71 19.51 -18.02
C MET A 549 1.63 20.57 -17.79
N ASN A 550 0.39 20.14 -17.56
CA ASN A 550 -0.74 21.04 -17.27
C ASN A 550 -0.58 21.87 -15.99
N SER A 551 0.25 21.40 -15.05
CA SER A 551 0.57 22.10 -13.80
C SER A 551 1.92 22.83 -13.83
N GLY A 552 2.66 22.72 -14.94
CA GLY A 552 3.96 23.34 -15.12
C GLY A 552 5.11 22.62 -14.38
N VAL A 553 4.86 21.44 -13.77
CA VAL A 553 5.92 20.68 -13.06
C VAL A 553 6.76 19.79 -13.98
N MET A 554 6.30 19.60 -15.21
CA MET A 554 6.99 18.85 -16.25
C MET A 554 6.99 19.64 -17.54
N ASP A 555 8.09 19.58 -18.29
CA ASP A 555 8.19 20.22 -19.60
C ASP A 555 9.20 19.50 -20.49
N VAL A 556 9.41 19.99 -21.70
CA VAL A 556 10.40 19.49 -22.67
C VAL A 556 11.34 20.62 -23.08
N LEU A 557 12.63 20.44 -22.85
CA LEU A 557 13.67 21.31 -23.38
C LEU A 557 13.99 20.88 -24.81
N LEU A 558 13.89 21.81 -25.75
CA LEU A 558 14.17 21.59 -27.17
C LEU A 558 15.59 22.06 -27.50
N SER A 559 16.30 21.28 -28.27
CA SER A 559 17.60 21.68 -28.81
C SER A 559 17.44 22.83 -29.81
N ARG A 560 18.39 23.77 -29.80
CA ARG A 560 18.48 24.85 -30.81
C ARG A 560 18.87 24.37 -32.20
N GLU A 561 19.37 23.13 -32.29
CA GLU A 561 19.83 22.51 -33.56
C GLU A 561 18.71 21.71 -34.25
N LEU A 562 17.48 21.69 -33.69
CA LEU A 562 16.34 21.05 -34.33
C LEU A 562 15.94 21.80 -35.62
N PRO A 563 15.55 21.08 -36.69
CA PRO A 563 14.92 21.67 -37.86
C PRO A 563 13.69 22.50 -37.50
N PRO A 564 13.43 23.63 -38.20
CA PRO A 564 12.30 24.52 -37.87
C PRO A 564 10.92 23.84 -37.86
N ASP A 565 10.69 22.92 -38.80
CA ASP A 565 9.44 22.14 -38.87
C ASP A 565 9.28 21.17 -37.69
N VAL A 566 10.33 20.50 -37.25
CA VAL A 566 10.33 19.66 -36.06
C VAL A 566 10.14 20.49 -34.78
N THR A 567 10.79 21.66 -34.72
CA THR A 567 10.59 22.59 -33.59
C THR A 567 9.14 23.06 -33.52
N HIS A 568 8.52 23.41 -34.67
CA HIS A 568 7.13 23.83 -34.72
C HIS A 568 6.17 22.70 -34.32
N LEU A 569 6.38 21.48 -34.81
CA LEU A 569 5.62 20.30 -34.38
C LEU A 569 5.72 20.09 -32.85
N ALA A 570 6.91 20.13 -32.30
CA ALA A 570 7.13 19.97 -30.85
C ALA A 570 6.39 21.04 -30.04
N GLN A 571 6.35 22.30 -30.51
CA GLN A 571 5.61 23.38 -29.85
C GLN A 571 4.09 23.18 -29.92
N ILE A 572 3.55 22.69 -31.04
CA ILE A 572 2.12 22.33 -31.17
C ILE A 572 1.76 21.22 -30.18
N LEU A 573 2.54 20.15 -30.15
CA LEU A 573 2.33 19.01 -29.25
C LEU A 573 2.43 19.47 -27.79
N ARG A 574 3.44 20.26 -27.43
CA ARG A 574 3.60 20.84 -26.10
C ARG A 574 2.36 21.64 -25.67
N THR A 575 1.86 22.52 -26.53
CA THR A 575 0.64 23.30 -26.26
C THR A 575 -0.57 22.39 -26.11
N GLY A 576 -0.73 21.41 -27.00
CA GLY A 576 -1.84 20.47 -26.97
C GLY A 576 -1.88 19.60 -25.72
N VAL A 577 -0.73 19.06 -25.30
CA VAL A 577 -0.60 18.24 -24.08
C VAL A 577 -0.80 19.10 -22.83
N THR A 578 -0.18 20.27 -22.75
CA THR A 578 -0.31 21.18 -21.60
C THR A 578 -1.75 21.64 -21.39
N SER A 579 -2.49 21.90 -22.47
CA SER A 579 -3.90 22.30 -22.41
C SER A 579 -4.89 21.14 -22.23
N GLY A 580 -4.42 19.88 -22.32
CA GLY A 580 -5.26 18.70 -22.29
C GLY A 580 -6.03 18.41 -23.60
N MET A 581 -5.75 19.17 -24.68
CA MET A 581 -6.33 18.89 -26.00
C MET A 581 -5.75 17.64 -26.66
N ILE A 582 -4.52 17.30 -26.31
CA ILE A 582 -3.85 16.07 -26.73
C ILE A 582 -3.59 15.23 -25.49
N ASP A 583 -4.18 14.03 -25.46
CA ASP A 583 -3.89 12.98 -24.51
C ASP A 583 -3.10 11.90 -25.23
N PRO A 584 -1.86 11.58 -24.79
CA PRO A 584 -1.00 10.56 -25.42
C PRO A 584 -1.67 9.19 -25.58
N PHE A 585 -2.58 8.84 -24.65
CA PHE A 585 -3.26 7.55 -24.64
C PHE A 585 -4.70 7.58 -25.15
N HIS A 586 -5.16 8.69 -25.73
CA HIS A 586 -6.48 8.79 -26.37
C HIS A 586 -6.40 8.33 -27.85
N CYS A 587 -5.91 7.14 -28.08
CA CYS A 587 -5.83 6.52 -29.40
C CYS A 587 -6.03 5.00 -29.29
N ARG A 588 -6.22 4.33 -30.43
CA ARG A 588 -6.22 2.86 -30.45
C ARG A 588 -4.81 2.36 -30.17
N ILE A 589 -4.65 1.51 -29.18
CA ILE A 589 -3.38 0.91 -28.78
C ILE A 589 -3.50 -0.61 -28.81
N THR A 590 -2.58 -1.26 -29.50
CA THR A 590 -2.43 -2.71 -29.52
C THR A 590 -1.21 -3.09 -28.69
N GLY A 591 -1.32 -4.09 -27.84
CA GLY A 591 -0.20 -4.65 -27.11
C GLY A 591 0.68 -5.57 -27.95
N GLN A 592 1.85 -5.92 -27.47
CA GLN A 592 2.76 -6.88 -28.10
C GLN A 592 2.10 -8.26 -28.32
N ASP A 593 1.16 -8.63 -27.48
CA ASP A 593 0.35 -9.85 -27.55
C ASP A 593 -0.75 -9.79 -28.63
N GLY A 594 -0.87 -8.69 -29.37
CA GLY A 594 -1.89 -8.44 -30.36
C GLY A 594 -3.27 -8.05 -29.77
N SER A 595 -3.43 -8.01 -28.45
CA SER A 595 -4.66 -7.58 -27.81
C SER A 595 -4.85 -6.06 -27.90
N VAL A 596 -6.12 -5.61 -27.94
CA VAL A 596 -6.44 -4.19 -27.92
C VAL A 596 -6.41 -3.69 -26.46
N LYS A 597 -5.39 -2.93 -26.10
CA LYS A 597 -5.21 -2.35 -24.76
C LYS A 597 -6.06 -1.08 -24.58
N ASN A 598 -6.22 -0.26 -25.62
CA ASN A 598 -7.19 0.82 -25.68
C ASN A 598 -7.88 0.85 -27.04
N SER A 599 -9.19 0.99 -27.04
CA SER A 599 -9.99 1.09 -28.27
C SER A 599 -9.87 2.45 -28.98
N GLY A 600 -9.40 3.48 -28.30
CA GLY A 600 -9.31 4.87 -28.76
C GLY A 600 -10.60 5.68 -28.63
N ARG A 601 -11.64 5.11 -28.00
CA ARG A 601 -12.89 5.86 -27.74
C ARG A 601 -12.75 6.86 -26.60
N HIS A 602 -11.92 6.52 -25.61
CA HIS A 602 -11.59 7.34 -24.44
C HIS A 602 -10.10 7.22 -24.19
N GLY A 603 -9.50 8.21 -23.51
CA GLY A 603 -8.16 8.09 -22.94
C GLY A 603 -8.13 7.04 -21.83
N LEU A 604 -6.94 6.60 -21.47
CA LEU A 604 -6.74 5.80 -20.27
C LEU A 604 -6.84 6.72 -19.04
N ASP A 605 -7.41 6.23 -17.96
CA ASP A 605 -7.39 6.97 -16.70
C ASP A 605 -6.00 6.92 -16.03
N LEU A 606 -5.80 7.77 -15.02
CA LEU A 606 -4.48 7.90 -14.37
C LEU A 606 -4.03 6.62 -13.66
N GLU A 607 -4.96 5.85 -13.11
CA GLU A 607 -4.68 4.60 -12.46
C GLU A 607 -4.22 3.54 -13.47
N GLN A 608 -4.94 3.40 -14.58
CA GLN A 608 -4.52 2.52 -15.69
C GLN A 608 -3.14 2.91 -16.25
N ILE A 609 -2.82 4.21 -16.31
CA ILE A 609 -1.52 4.68 -16.78
C ILE A 609 -0.42 4.39 -15.75
N ALA A 610 -0.67 4.63 -14.46
CA ALA A 610 0.29 4.39 -13.40
C ALA A 610 0.65 2.90 -13.28
N HIS A 611 -0.37 2.03 -13.35
CA HIS A 611 -0.25 0.57 -13.21
C HIS A 611 -0.03 -0.16 -14.53
N MET A 612 0.29 0.55 -15.61
CA MET A 612 0.53 -0.05 -16.93
C MET A 612 1.64 -1.11 -16.86
N ASP A 613 1.31 -2.35 -17.17
CA ASP A 613 2.17 -3.55 -17.07
C ASP A 613 2.41 -4.23 -18.43
N TRP A 614 2.15 -3.52 -19.51
CA TRP A 614 2.27 -4.00 -20.88
C TRP A 614 3.01 -2.98 -21.77
N LEU A 615 3.56 -3.46 -22.87
CA LEU A 615 4.18 -2.65 -23.93
C LEU A 615 3.34 -2.71 -25.21
N CYS A 616 3.30 -1.60 -25.95
CA CYS A 616 2.60 -1.54 -27.23
C CYS A 616 3.39 -2.31 -28.31
N ASP A 617 2.67 -2.65 -29.38
CA ASP A 617 3.18 -3.43 -30.51
C ASP A 617 4.35 -2.77 -31.28
N ALA A 618 4.62 -1.49 -31.07
CA ALA A 618 5.78 -0.78 -31.64
C ALA A 618 7.08 -1.03 -30.87
N VAL A 619 7.05 -1.61 -29.68
CA VAL A 619 8.22 -1.81 -28.82
C VAL A 619 8.79 -3.21 -29.02
N ASP A 620 10.09 -3.30 -29.28
CA ASP A 620 10.87 -4.54 -29.28
C ASP A 620 11.62 -4.67 -27.94
N GLY A 621 11.19 -5.61 -27.10
CA GLY A 621 11.71 -5.84 -25.75
C GLY A 621 10.62 -6.37 -24.83
N HIS A 622 10.93 -6.58 -23.58
CA HIS A 622 9.95 -7.01 -22.55
C HIS A 622 10.13 -6.19 -21.27
N ILE A 623 9.18 -6.27 -20.38
CA ILE A 623 9.28 -5.71 -19.03
C ILE A 623 9.93 -6.78 -18.14
N PRO A 624 11.10 -6.50 -17.51
CA PRO A 624 11.81 -7.51 -16.72
C PRO A 624 11.03 -7.94 -15.47
N GLU A 625 11.08 -9.23 -15.21
CA GLU A 625 10.62 -9.83 -13.96
C GLU A 625 11.63 -9.57 -12.83
N TYR A 626 11.19 -9.66 -11.57
CA TYR A 626 12.03 -9.41 -10.40
C TYR A 626 13.33 -10.23 -10.39
N ASP A 627 13.25 -11.51 -10.77
CA ASP A 627 14.40 -12.43 -10.72
C ASP A 627 15.41 -12.16 -11.84
N GLU A 628 15.04 -11.46 -12.91
CA GLU A 628 15.93 -11.01 -13.97
C GLU A 628 16.79 -9.79 -13.56
N LEU A 629 16.39 -9.08 -12.49
CA LEU A 629 17.05 -7.84 -12.09
C LEU A 629 18.41 -8.07 -11.43
N ALA A 630 19.34 -7.16 -11.68
CA ALA A 630 20.59 -7.08 -10.92
C ALA A 630 20.30 -6.83 -9.43
N GLU A 631 21.09 -7.42 -8.53
CA GLU A 631 20.86 -7.33 -7.07
C GLU A 631 20.78 -5.88 -6.57
N VAL A 632 21.57 -4.99 -7.13
CA VAL A 632 21.56 -3.55 -6.80
C VAL A 632 20.25 -2.85 -7.17
N SER A 633 19.48 -3.42 -8.11
CA SER A 633 18.22 -2.87 -8.64
C SER A 633 17.00 -3.37 -7.87
N LYS A 634 17.09 -4.54 -7.26
CA LYS A 634 15.98 -5.20 -6.54
C LYS A 634 15.35 -4.36 -5.43
N PRO A 635 16.10 -3.61 -4.58
CA PRO A 635 15.50 -2.76 -3.57
C PRO A 635 14.54 -1.70 -4.14
N MET A 636 14.85 -1.09 -5.28
CA MET A 636 13.95 -0.12 -5.93
C MET A 636 12.69 -0.79 -6.46
N TYR A 637 12.80 -1.96 -7.09
CA TYR A 637 11.64 -2.71 -7.59
C TYR A 637 10.70 -3.14 -6.46
N ARG A 638 11.23 -3.59 -5.33
CA ARG A 638 10.42 -3.96 -4.15
C ARG A 638 9.56 -2.81 -3.65
N MET A 639 9.99 -1.57 -3.84
CA MET A 639 9.30 -0.38 -3.36
C MET A 639 8.35 0.22 -4.40
N GLN A 640 8.78 0.25 -5.66
CA GLN A 640 8.12 0.97 -6.75
C GLN A 640 7.84 0.11 -7.99
N GLY A 641 8.18 -1.20 -7.97
CA GLY A 641 7.94 -2.11 -9.08
C GLY A 641 6.46 -2.30 -9.39
N ILE A 642 6.13 -2.38 -10.66
CA ILE A 642 4.72 -2.52 -11.13
C ILE A 642 4.05 -3.81 -10.62
N HIS A 643 4.82 -4.85 -10.33
CA HIS A 643 4.34 -6.13 -9.77
C HIS A 643 4.87 -6.38 -8.36
N ARG A 644 5.23 -5.32 -7.61
CA ARG A 644 5.76 -5.47 -6.25
C ARG A 644 4.81 -6.23 -5.32
N ASP A 645 3.51 -6.06 -5.50
CA ASP A 645 2.48 -6.69 -4.67
C ASP A 645 2.33 -8.19 -4.94
N LEU A 646 2.90 -8.68 -6.05
CA LEU A 646 2.97 -10.11 -6.41
C LEU A 646 4.24 -10.79 -5.89
N LEU A 647 5.19 -10.02 -5.32
CA LEU A 647 6.44 -10.60 -4.82
C LEU A 647 6.19 -11.42 -3.55
N PRO A 648 6.86 -12.58 -3.41
CA PRO A 648 6.91 -13.28 -2.13
C PRO A 648 7.47 -12.36 -1.05
N VAL A 649 6.94 -12.47 0.16
CA VAL A 649 7.30 -11.57 1.29
C VAL A 649 8.78 -11.61 1.63
N GLU A 650 9.44 -12.72 1.42
CA GLU A 650 10.89 -12.87 1.57
C GLU A 650 11.67 -11.87 0.68
N LYS A 651 11.07 -11.47 -0.44
CA LYS A 651 11.64 -10.53 -1.40
C LYS A 651 11.15 -9.09 -1.23
N GLU A 652 10.22 -8.81 -0.31
CA GLU A 652 9.74 -7.45 -0.07
C GLU A 652 10.81 -6.54 0.55
N ALA A 653 10.68 -5.24 0.33
CA ALA A 653 11.57 -4.25 0.91
C ALA A 653 11.41 -4.17 2.44
N GLU A 654 12.49 -3.90 3.14
CA GLU A 654 12.44 -3.38 4.50
C GLU A 654 11.94 -1.93 4.43
N LEU A 655 10.75 -1.69 4.98
CA LEU A 655 10.21 -0.35 5.12
C LEU A 655 10.77 0.33 6.37
#